data_f8e702b470b9640cf55e2cf66c2ede16
#
_entry.id   f8e702b470b9640cf55e2cf66c2ede16
#
_cell.length_a   1.000
_cell.length_b   1.000
_cell.length_c   1.000
_cell.angle_alpha   90.00
_cell.angle_beta   90.00
_cell.angle_gamma   90.00
#
_symmetry.space_group_name_H-M   'P 1'
#
loop_
_entity.id
_entity.type
_entity.pdbx_description
1 polymer ?
#
loop_
_entity_poly.entity_id
_entity_poly.type
_entity_poly.pdbx_seq_one_letter_code
_entity_poly.pdbx_strand_id
1 'polypeptide(L)'
;MQWNFYLSGILYGKFYVKDNDIFVEKLDAAKGIWYPKETFTEESDDFFKKLCSRSLLDFFKNKKEYEEKISEGADEFTASSGETFSNRRNEVYFQRQKKFPKDLFYDEDGIYAVLMSGRDFAAVLVKNGEEDRTILSRWKKAFPEPPAAVNFLGTFFVDTRDGEKLATDVYLPKGEAYKEQKVPSVLIRTPYGKGERPEQYYRFVQRGYAVVIQDTRGREDSTGEWLPNYYEVEDGDDTLNWIADQKWSDGQVSMTGGSYLGYVQWSAAASGNPHLKAILSSVCAGSAFGDLPRRGGCFTSGMLAWAFAMSEKRMRADRMIRDDWDQVLDIRPLETIPQKALGTDIPFLTEWLTHPDKDELWKKSSWKERYQGASVPALILSGWFDDNGMGTTEALDLVKNWPKGTWKTILGPWKHSGNADYDLHHVFMGKDALRYDLDLVCMLWLEHFLKGVENGIEKTPAVEYYTLGQDQWKTAESWPPENGELRRIYLKGEHSRYTYDPDDPATHIIDMSENEIGVPEDYTEEEKRADYLLFTSDVLTEPLTITGDAMAHLFVSCDCPDTDFVFRITDVDENGRSVKLADGVLGAKYRNGFETPEYMEPGRVYEIPIRTTKISNTFLPGHRLRFTLTSSAKNFIFPNSNTKDGFNSEVRQKANIKIHQDGEYRSYVEIVEEK
;
A
#
# COMPACT_ATOMS: atom_id res chain seq x y z
N MET A 1 4.46 39.51 6.60
CA MET A 1 3.71 38.57 5.72
C MET A 1 3.17 37.46 6.60
N GLN A 2 1.92 37.01 6.40
CA GLN A 2 1.33 35.88 7.17
C GLN A 2 1.19 34.64 6.27
N TRP A 3 1.46 33.46 6.85
CA TRP A 3 1.23 32.14 6.26
C TRP A 3 0.39 31.30 7.20
N ASN A 4 -0.43 30.43 6.64
CA ASN A 4 -1.31 29.53 7.38
C ASN A 4 -0.97 28.09 7.03
N PHE A 5 -0.89 27.22 8.04
CA PHE A 5 -0.65 25.79 7.86
C PHE A 5 -1.93 25.00 8.16
N TYR A 6 -2.33 24.20 7.19
CA TYR A 6 -3.51 23.35 7.27
C TYR A 6 -3.12 21.87 7.13
N LEU A 7 -3.79 21.01 7.87
CA LEU A 7 -3.75 19.57 7.72
C LEU A 7 -5.18 19.08 7.47
N SER A 8 -5.42 18.38 6.35
CA SER A 8 -6.77 17.90 5.98
C SER A 8 -7.84 18.99 6.10
N GLY A 9 -7.53 20.20 5.64
CA GLY A 9 -8.41 21.36 5.66
C GLY A 9 -8.60 22.01 7.04
N ILE A 10 -7.92 21.57 8.09
CA ILE A 10 -7.98 22.15 9.44
C ILE A 10 -6.74 23.01 9.70
N LEU A 11 -6.95 24.25 10.16
CA LEU A 11 -5.88 25.19 10.46
C LEU A 11 -5.18 24.82 11.78
N TYR A 12 -3.87 24.52 11.71
CA TYR A 12 -3.04 24.14 12.85
C TYR A 12 -1.95 25.16 13.20
N GLY A 13 -1.58 26.05 12.27
CA GLY A 13 -0.51 27.01 12.48
C GLY A 13 -0.72 28.32 11.74
N LYS A 14 -0.32 29.44 12.37
CA LYS A 14 -0.22 30.75 11.74
C LYS A 14 1.19 31.27 11.91
N PHE A 15 1.85 31.58 10.80
CA PHE A 15 3.23 32.04 10.75
C PHE A 15 3.27 33.49 10.36
N TYR A 16 4.05 34.28 11.07
CA TYR A 16 4.25 35.71 10.82
C TYR A 16 5.70 35.96 10.49
N VAL A 17 5.98 36.23 9.22
CA VAL A 17 7.33 36.49 8.72
C VAL A 17 7.54 37.99 8.64
N LYS A 18 8.56 38.48 9.35
CA LYS A 18 8.99 39.87 9.34
C LYS A 18 10.52 39.91 9.20
N ASP A 19 11.00 40.38 8.08
CA ASP A 19 12.43 40.34 7.74
C ASP A 19 12.97 38.91 7.81
N ASN A 20 13.92 38.64 8.71
CA ASN A 20 14.46 37.31 8.97
C ASN A 20 13.82 36.61 10.18
N ASP A 21 12.93 37.27 10.88
CA ASP A 21 12.27 36.71 12.05
C ASP A 21 10.94 36.01 11.67
N ILE A 22 10.74 34.82 12.21
CA ILE A 22 9.53 34.05 12.02
C ILE A 22 8.91 33.79 13.40
N PHE A 23 7.63 34.08 13.50
CA PHE A 23 6.84 33.79 14.70
C PHE A 23 5.70 32.85 14.35
N VAL A 24 5.26 32.04 15.30
CA VAL A 24 4.19 31.06 15.11
C VAL A 24 3.18 31.08 16.23
N GLU A 25 1.91 30.91 15.89
CA GLU A 25 0.81 30.48 16.76
C GLU A 25 0.43 29.06 16.38
N LYS A 26 0.24 28.16 17.37
CA LYS A 26 -0.09 26.74 17.17
C LYS A 26 -1.43 26.40 17.81
N LEU A 27 -2.24 25.58 17.12
CA LEU A 27 -3.49 25.04 17.68
C LEU A 27 -3.19 23.80 18.52
N ASP A 28 -3.51 23.85 19.81
CA ASP A 28 -3.64 22.64 20.64
C ASP A 28 -5.02 22.03 20.39
N ALA A 29 -5.07 20.98 19.56
CA ALA A 29 -6.33 20.33 19.19
C ALA A 29 -7.01 19.68 20.40
N ALA A 30 -6.25 19.15 21.37
CA ALA A 30 -6.80 18.53 22.57
C ALA A 30 -7.46 19.53 23.51
N LYS A 31 -6.93 20.75 23.59
CA LYS A 31 -7.53 21.82 24.41
C LYS A 31 -8.49 22.71 23.61
N GLY A 32 -8.40 22.68 22.26
CA GLY A 32 -9.15 23.59 21.39
C GLY A 32 -8.75 25.05 21.55
N ILE A 33 -7.49 25.32 21.88
CA ILE A 33 -6.97 26.67 22.10
C ILE A 33 -5.74 26.95 21.22
N TRP A 34 -5.55 28.23 20.90
CA TRP A 34 -4.33 28.68 20.27
C TRP A 34 -3.29 29.06 21.31
N TYR A 35 -2.07 28.52 21.18
CA TYR A 35 -0.96 28.98 21.99
C TYR A 35 -0.55 30.40 21.59
N PRO A 36 -0.06 31.21 22.57
CA PRO A 36 0.43 32.55 22.27
C PRO A 36 1.52 32.53 21.21
N LYS A 37 1.62 33.64 20.50
CA LYS A 37 2.66 33.87 19.49
C LYS A 37 4.06 33.74 20.10
N GLU A 38 4.90 32.89 19.54
CA GLU A 38 6.27 32.62 19.94
C GLU A 38 7.22 32.70 18.74
N THR A 39 8.52 32.79 18.97
CA THR A 39 9.53 32.68 17.90
C THR A 39 9.51 31.26 17.35
N PHE A 40 9.52 31.13 16.02
CA PHE A 40 9.52 29.83 15.36
C PHE A 40 10.93 29.24 15.35
N THR A 41 11.13 28.19 16.12
CA THR A 41 12.41 27.50 16.35
C THR A 41 12.30 26.03 15.95
N GLU A 42 13.41 25.29 16.02
CA GLU A 42 13.40 23.84 15.78
C GLU A 42 12.48 23.09 16.75
N GLU A 43 12.42 23.51 18.02
CA GLU A 43 11.52 22.93 19.03
C GLU A 43 10.03 23.14 18.66
N SER A 44 9.68 24.34 18.21
CA SER A 44 8.31 24.61 17.76
C SER A 44 7.98 23.99 16.41
N ASP A 45 8.99 23.74 15.55
CA ASP A 45 8.84 23.01 14.28
C ASP A 45 8.58 21.51 14.46
N ASP A 46 9.06 20.91 15.56
CA ASP A 46 8.79 19.51 15.88
C ASP A 46 7.30 19.19 16.01
N PHE A 47 6.50 20.16 16.42
CA PHE A 47 5.04 20.04 16.40
C PHE A 47 4.52 19.78 14.98
N PHE A 48 4.99 20.54 14.00
CA PHE A 48 4.57 20.39 12.59
C PHE A 48 5.17 19.14 11.95
N LYS A 49 6.42 18.79 12.29
CA LYS A 49 7.06 17.53 11.83
C LYS A 49 6.25 16.30 12.27
N LYS A 50 5.68 16.31 13.48
CA LYS A 50 4.78 15.23 13.93
C LYS A 50 3.50 15.14 13.10
N LEU A 51 2.95 16.27 12.65
CA LEU A 51 1.72 16.32 11.85
C LEU A 51 1.94 15.93 10.39
N CYS A 52 2.99 16.43 9.74
CA CYS A 52 3.17 16.27 8.29
C CYS A 52 4.50 15.59 7.87
N SER A 53 5.31 15.13 8.83
CA SER A 53 6.62 14.52 8.60
C SER A 53 7.63 15.42 7.85
N ARG A 54 7.44 16.75 7.92
CA ARG A 54 8.24 17.76 7.23
C ARG A 54 8.56 18.94 8.14
N SER A 55 9.76 19.51 7.98
CA SER A 55 10.13 20.77 8.59
C SER A 55 9.54 21.94 7.80
N LEU A 56 8.73 22.75 8.45
CA LEU A 56 8.28 24.02 7.88
C LEU A 56 9.36 25.09 8.06
N LEU A 57 10.19 24.97 9.10
CA LEU A 57 11.30 25.88 9.33
C LEU A 57 12.31 25.83 8.19
N ASP A 58 12.63 24.64 7.66
CA ASP A 58 13.56 24.47 6.53
C ASP A 58 13.00 25.13 5.26
N PHE A 59 11.68 25.04 5.02
CA PHE A 59 11.07 25.76 3.93
C PHE A 59 11.29 27.28 4.05
N PHE A 60 11.00 27.86 5.22
CA PHE A 60 11.17 29.30 5.41
C PHE A 60 12.65 29.75 5.31
N LYS A 61 13.60 28.93 5.78
CA LYS A 61 15.04 29.21 5.65
C LYS A 61 15.49 29.25 4.19
N ASN A 62 14.96 28.33 3.36
CA ASN A 62 15.40 28.16 1.97
C ASN A 62 14.49 28.89 0.95
N LYS A 63 13.35 29.44 1.37
CA LYS A 63 12.34 30.04 0.52
C LYS A 63 12.90 31.06 -0.48
N LYS A 64 13.79 31.93 -0.01
CA LYS A 64 14.40 32.96 -0.85
C LYS A 64 15.23 32.36 -1.98
N GLU A 65 16.04 31.35 -1.70
CA GLU A 65 16.82 30.62 -2.70
C GLU A 65 15.89 29.93 -3.71
N TYR A 66 14.80 29.30 -3.24
CA TYR A 66 13.82 28.67 -4.15
C TYR A 66 13.21 29.73 -5.10
N GLU A 67 12.79 30.87 -4.58
CA GLU A 67 12.22 31.95 -5.41
C GLU A 67 13.24 32.53 -6.42
N GLU A 68 14.51 32.67 -6.04
CA GLU A 68 15.59 33.06 -6.93
C GLU A 68 15.76 32.02 -8.07
N LYS A 69 15.82 30.74 -7.76
CA LYS A 69 15.93 29.64 -8.74
C LYS A 69 14.72 29.54 -9.66
N ILE A 70 13.52 29.68 -9.13
CA ILE A 70 12.28 29.70 -9.91
C ILE A 70 12.28 30.88 -10.89
N SER A 71 12.74 32.05 -10.47
CA SER A 71 12.81 33.24 -11.34
C SER A 71 13.80 33.10 -12.49
N GLU A 72 14.81 32.21 -12.39
CA GLU A 72 15.73 31.86 -13.47
C GLU A 72 15.02 31.07 -14.61
N GLY A 73 13.82 30.49 -14.33
CA GLY A 73 12.99 29.82 -15.33
C GLY A 73 13.52 28.44 -15.77
N ALA A 74 14.35 27.79 -14.96
CA ALA A 74 14.90 26.47 -15.27
C ALA A 74 13.82 25.37 -15.17
N ASP A 75 13.85 24.38 -16.06
CA ASP A 75 12.98 23.20 -15.97
C ASP A 75 13.26 22.35 -14.72
N GLU A 76 14.49 22.38 -14.24
CA GLU A 76 14.93 21.70 -13.01
C GLU A 76 16.00 22.55 -12.30
N PHE A 77 15.97 22.56 -10.97
CA PHE A 77 17.02 23.13 -10.15
C PHE A 77 17.32 22.29 -8.89
N THR A 78 18.55 22.39 -8.42
CA THR A 78 18.96 21.83 -7.12
C THR A 78 19.33 22.99 -6.19
N ALA A 79 18.69 23.03 -5.02
CA ALA A 79 18.98 24.00 -3.99
C ALA A 79 20.27 23.65 -3.22
N SER A 80 20.83 24.63 -2.49
CA SER A 80 22.02 24.45 -1.62
C SER A 80 21.80 23.38 -0.54
N SER A 81 20.56 23.14 -0.15
CA SER A 81 20.14 22.04 0.75
C SER A 81 20.26 20.63 0.14
N GLY A 82 20.56 20.53 -1.17
CA GLY A 82 20.58 19.28 -1.94
C GLY A 82 19.21 18.82 -2.43
N GLU A 83 18.16 19.59 -2.19
CA GLU A 83 16.81 19.28 -2.68
C GLU A 83 16.68 19.64 -4.17
N THR A 84 16.22 18.69 -4.98
CA THR A 84 15.98 18.89 -6.42
C THR A 84 14.51 19.08 -6.70
N PHE A 85 14.18 20.03 -7.56
CA PHE A 85 12.81 20.36 -7.98
C PHE A 85 12.72 20.42 -9.48
N SER A 86 11.66 19.83 -10.05
CA SER A 86 11.35 19.88 -11.48
C SER A 86 10.07 20.65 -11.72
N ASN A 87 10.01 21.39 -12.85
CA ASN A 87 8.87 22.23 -13.22
C ASN A 87 7.69 21.39 -13.77
N ARG A 88 6.47 21.74 -13.36
CA ARG A 88 5.23 21.21 -13.90
C ARG A 88 4.37 22.35 -14.46
N ARG A 89 4.31 22.45 -15.78
CA ARG A 89 3.40 23.37 -16.52
C ARG A 89 3.56 24.85 -16.18
N ASN A 90 4.75 25.29 -15.72
CA ASN A 90 5.04 26.66 -15.27
C ASN A 90 4.14 27.16 -14.12
N GLU A 91 3.63 26.27 -13.29
CA GLU A 91 2.76 26.61 -12.16
C GLU A 91 3.27 26.06 -10.83
N VAL A 92 4.02 24.95 -10.90
CA VAL A 92 4.47 24.21 -9.73
C VAL A 92 5.86 23.64 -9.95
N TYR A 93 6.73 23.77 -8.96
CA TYR A 93 7.95 22.98 -8.85
C TYR A 93 7.74 21.87 -7.84
N PHE A 94 7.82 20.60 -8.28
CA PHE A 94 7.66 19.42 -7.42
C PHE A 94 9.01 18.82 -7.06
N GLN A 95 9.14 18.40 -5.80
CA GLN A 95 10.38 17.85 -5.26
C GLN A 95 10.62 16.42 -5.77
N ARG A 96 11.82 16.16 -6.29
CA ARG A 96 12.27 14.86 -6.81
C ARG A 96 12.96 14.01 -5.76
N GLN A 97 12.98 12.71 -5.95
CA GLN A 97 13.74 11.73 -5.16
C GLN A 97 13.55 11.88 -3.63
N LYS A 98 12.33 12.18 -3.22
CA LYS A 98 11.97 12.40 -1.83
C LYS A 98 10.63 11.79 -1.49
N LYS A 99 10.60 10.94 -0.45
CA LYS A 99 9.36 10.43 0.13
C LYS A 99 8.58 11.56 0.79
N PHE A 100 7.28 11.67 0.49
CA PHE A 100 6.40 12.76 0.88
C PHE A 100 6.96 14.13 0.48
N PRO A 101 7.06 14.43 -0.82
CA PRO A 101 7.70 15.64 -1.34
C PRO A 101 6.91 16.91 -1.03
N LYS A 102 7.58 18.05 -1.23
CA LYS A 102 7.00 19.39 -1.25
C LYS A 102 6.73 19.80 -2.70
N ASP A 103 5.53 20.29 -2.99
CA ASP A 103 5.23 20.97 -4.24
C ASP A 103 5.14 22.48 -3.99
N LEU A 104 5.95 23.26 -4.68
CA LEU A 104 6.04 24.70 -4.55
C LEU A 104 5.15 25.37 -5.60
N PHE A 105 4.04 25.94 -5.20
CA PHE A 105 3.13 26.69 -6.06
C PHE A 105 3.54 28.16 -6.11
N TYR A 106 3.72 28.69 -7.30
CA TYR A 106 4.28 30.03 -7.49
C TYR A 106 3.56 30.84 -8.58
N ASP A 107 3.74 32.14 -8.55
CA ASP A 107 3.33 33.10 -9.57
C ASP A 107 4.38 34.23 -9.68
N GLU A 108 4.03 35.35 -10.33
CA GLU A 108 4.90 36.51 -10.48
C GLU A 108 5.32 37.15 -9.16
N ASP A 109 4.55 36.96 -8.09
CA ASP A 109 4.82 37.46 -6.74
C ASP A 109 5.60 36.45 -5.87
N GLY A 110 6.07 35.32 -6.46
CA GLY A 110 6.85 34.27 -5.82
C GLY A 110 5.99 33.11 -5.33
N ILE A 111 6.54 32.31 -4.40
CA ILE A 111 5.85 31.14 -3.86
C ILE A 111 4.67 31.58 -3.00
N TYR A 112 3.45 31.12 -3.31
CA TYR A 112 2.24 31.41 -2.54
C TYR A 112 1.71 30.23 -1.73
N ALA A 113 2.04 28.98 -2.13
CA ALA A 113 1.65 27.79 -1.37
C ALA A 113 2.69 26.66 -1.50
N VAL A 114 2.73 25.81 -0.49
CA VAL A 114 3.47 24.54 -0.46
C VAL A 114 2.51 23.44 -0.10
N LEU A 115 2.35 22.46 -0.99
CA LEU A 115 1.55 21.29 -0.75
C LEU A 115 2.48 20.11 -0.43
N MET A 116 2.10 19.31 0.55
CA MET A 116 2.85 18.15 1.02
C MET A 116 1.90 16.96 1.06
N SER A 117 2.23 15.93 0.30
CA SER A 117 1.43 14.70 0.27
C SER A 117 1.72 13.82 1.49
N GLY A 118 0.75 13.00 1.85
CA GLY A 118 0.86 11.88 2.76
C GLY A 118 0.08 10.70 2.21
N ARG A 119 0.17 9.53 2.85
CA ARG A 119 -0.55 8.34 2.40
C ARG A 119 -2.05 8.64 2.24
N ASP A 120 -2.65 9.27 3.23
CA ASP A 120 -4.09 9.53 3.35
C ASP A 120 -4.39 10.92 3.94
N PHE A 121 -3.47 11.87 3.76
CA PHE A 121 -3.68 13.27 4.16
C PHE A 121 -2.96 14.20 3.19
N ALA A 122 -3.36 15.49 3.20
CA ALA A 122 -2.62 16.56 2.56
C ALA A 122 -2.36 17.68 3.57
N ALA A 123 -1.11 18.16 3.63
CA ALA A 123 -0.75 19.34 4.38
C ALA A 123 -0.50 20.51 3.40
N VAL A 124 -0.99 21.67 3.77
CA VAL A 124 -0.92 22.90 2.94
C VAL A 124 -0.38 24.05 3.79
N LEU A 125 0.76 24.58 3.39
CA LEU A 125 1.28 25.85 3.90
C LEU A 125 1.03 26.92 2.84
N VAL A 126 0.25 27.96 3.13
CA VAL A 126 -0.23 28.92 2.14
C VAL A 126 -0.17 30.35 2.66
N LYS A 127 0.14 31.33 1.78
CA LYS A 127 0.01 32.75 2.12
C LYS A 127 -1.44 33.05 2.50
N ASN A 128 -1.64 33.81 3.57
CA ASN A 128 -2.96 34.23 4.02
C ASN A 128 -3.69 35.00 2.90
N GLY A 129 -4.87 34.53 2.56
CA GLY A 129 -5.69 35.05 1.45
C GLY A 129 -5.58 34.27 0.13
N GLU A 130 -4.62 33.33 0.01
CA GLU A 130 -4.43 32.49 -1.18
C GLU A 130 -5.01 31.07 -1.04
N GLU A 131 -5.74 30.79 0.06
CA GLU A 131 -6.30 29.48 0.37
C GLU A 131 -7.19 28.93 -0.75
N ASP A 132 -8.01 29.80 -1.35
CA ASP A 132 -8.97 29.41 -2.39
C ASP A 132 -8.30 28.98 -3.73
N ARG A 133 -7.00 29.26 -3.90
CA ARG A 133 -6.19 28.79 -5.04
C ARG A 133 -5.64 27.35 -4.83
N THR A 134 -5.95 26.73 -3.71
CA THR A 134 -5.48 25.40 -3.35
C THR A 134 -6.64 24.42 -3.13
N ILE A 135 -6.34 23.18 -2.74
CA ILE A 135 -7.34 22.19 -2.36
C ILE A 135 -8.21 22.67 -1.16
N LEU A 136 -7.77 23.68 -0.43
CA LEU A 136 -8.50 24.21 0.72
C LEU A 136 -9.85 24.80 0.33
N SER A 137 -10.03 25.30 -0.89
CA SER A 137 -11.32 25.74 -1.40
C SER A 137 -12.38 24.64 -1.38
N ARG A 138 -11.99 23.42 -1.74
CA ARG A 138 -12.87 22.22 -1.68
C ARG A 138 -13.18 21.82 -0.26
N TRP A 139 -12.18 21.85 0.64
CA TRP A 139 -12.37 21.60 2.07
C TRP A 139 -13.34 22.57 2.72
N LYS A 140 -13.16 23.87 2.48
CA LYS A 140 -14.04 24.94 3.00
C LYS A 140 -15.48 24.78 2.54
N LYS A 141 -15.67 24.37 1.28
CA LYS A 141 -17.01 24.11 0.73
C LYS A 141 -17.65 22.87 1.35
N ALA A 142 -16.88 21.80 1.57
CA ALA A 142 -17.39 20.54 2.10
C ALA A 142 -17.64 20.61 3.61
N PHE A 143 -16.84 21.38 4.35
CA PHE A 143 -16.86 21.47 5.81
C PHE A 143 -16.79 22.93 6.26
N PRO A 144 -17.93 23.67 6.17
CA PRO A 144 -17.96 25.08 6.51
C PRO A 144 -17.91 25.32 8.04
N GLU A 145 -18.27 24.33 8.85
CA GLU A 145 -18.32 24.45 10.31
C GLU A 145 -16.91 24.40 10.93
N PRO A 146 -16.68 25.15 12.02
CA PRO A 146 -15.40 25.11 12.72
C PRO A 146 -15.13 23.70 13.29
N PRO A 147 -13.86 23.26 13.34
CA PRO A 147 -13.50 21.96 13.88
C PRO A 147 -13.75 21.88 15.39
N ALA A 148 -14.21 20.73 15.87
CA ALA A 148 -14.34 20.45 17.29
C ALA A 148 -12.96 20.34 17.97
N ALA A 149 -12.90 20.55 19.29
CA ALA A 149 -11.74 20.16 20.07
C ALA A 149 -11.76 18.63 20.31
N VAL A 150 -10.59 18.06 20.59
CA VAL A 150 -10.42 16.62 20.84
C VAL A 150 -10.45 16.37 22.35
N ASN A 151 -11.21 15.39 22.79
CA ASN A 151 -11.24 14.93 24.17
C ASN A 151 -10.83 13.48 24.26
N PHE A 152 -9.70 13.20 24.89
CA PHE A 152 -9.32 11.82 25.23
C PHE A 152 -10.19 11.36 26.40
N LEU A 153 -11.08 10.39 26.14
CA LEU A 153 -12.01 9.86 27.15
C LEU A 153 -11.28 8.90 28.11
N GLY A 154 -10.29 8.15 27.61
CA GLY A 154 -9.51 7.21 28.37
C GLY A 154 -9.20 5.93 27.61
N THR A 155 -8.45 5.03 28.26
CA THR A 155 -8.16 3.68 27.79
C THR A 155 -9.14 2.70 28.43
N PHE A 156 -9.74 1.86 27.59
CA PHE A 156 -10.69 0.81 27.97
C PHE A 156 -10.11 -0.56 27.58
N PHE A 157 -10.65 -1.61 28.18
CA PHE A 157 -10.36 -2.98 27.78
C PHE A 157 -11.64 -3.61 27.26
N VAL A 158 -11.65 -3.94 25.97
CA VAL A 158 -12.76 -4.65 25.32
C VAL A 158 -12.58 -6.14 25.58
N ASP A 159 -13.57 -6.76 26.22
CA ASP A 159 -13.58 -8.21 26.43
C ASP A 159 -13.93 -8.92 25.13
N THR A 160 -13.11 -9.90 24.75
CA THR A 160 -13.39 -10.79 23.62
C THR A 160 -14.24 -11.98 24.07
N ARG A 161 -14.93 -12.63 23.13
CA ARG A 161 -15.80 -13.80 23.39
C ARG A 161 -15.09 -14.99 24.03
N ASP A 162 -13.75 -15.07 23.91
CA ASP A 162 -12.90 -16.11 24.47
C ASP A 162 -12.11 -15.66 25.72
N GLY A 163 -12.40 -14.44 26.23
CA GLY A 163 -11.93 -13.96 27.52
C GLY A 163 -10.67 -13.12 27.51
N GLU A 164 -10.11 -12.82 26.34
CA GLU A 164 -8.99 -11.87 26.23
C GLU A 164 -9.47 -10.41 26.32
N LYS A 165 -8.54 -9.48 26.50
CA LYS A 165 -8.82 -8.06 26.67
C LYS A 165 -8.03 -7.21 25.69
N LEU A 166 -8.73 -6.42 24.87
CA LEU A 166 -8.13 -5.57 23.87
C LEU A 166 -8.05 -4.12 24.36
N ALA A 167 -6.83 -3.60 24.50
CA ALA A 167 -6.59 -2.24 24.99
C ALA A 167 -7.01 -1.22 23.93
N THR A 168 -7.90 -0.31 24.33
CA THR A 168 -8.66 0.55 23.42
C THR A 168 -8.71 1.99 23.93
N ASP A 169 -8.16 2.91 23.17
CA ASP A 169 -8.21 4.35 23.45
C ASP A 169 -9.38 5.00 22.72
N VAL A 170 -10.12 5.87 23.42
CA VAL A 170 -11.29 6.56 22.89
C VAL A 170 -11.09 8.07 22.90
N TYR A 171 -11.29 8.70 21.74
CA TYR A 171 -11.25 10.14 21.55
C TYR A 171 -12.61 10.64 21.06
N LEU A 172 -13.18 11.63 21.73
CA LEU A 172 -14.50 12.19 21.41
C LEU A 172 -14.41 13.66 20.98
N PRO A 173 -15.29 14.12 20.10
CA PRO A 173 -15.42 15.55 19.81
C PRO A 173 -15.91 16.31 21.06
N LYS A 174 -15.29 17.47 21.31
CA LYS A 174 -15.63 18.34 22.43
C LYS A 174 -16.13 19.68 21.92
N GLY A 175 -17.28 20.12 22.46
CA GLY A 175 -17.94 21.37 22.11
C GLY A 175 -19.38 21.34 22.57
N GLU A 176 -20.05 22.49 22.56
CA GLU A 176 -21.47 22.60 22.98
C GLU A 176 -22.38 21.67 22.15
N ALA A 177 -22.12 21.56 20.84
CA ALA A 177 -22.88 20.72 19.93
C ALA A 177 -22.80 19.21 20.27
N TYR A 178 -21.78 18.78 21.02
CA TYR A 178 -21.54 17.36 21.29
C TYR A 178 -21.83 16.91 22.72
N LYS A 179 -22.30 17.81 23.61
CA LYS A 179 -22.48 17.50 25.05
C LYS A 179 -23.41 16.32 25.33
N GLU A 180 -24.45 16.17 24.53
CA GLU A 180 -25.44 15.10 24.67
C GLU A 180 -25.69 14.33 23.37
N GLN A 181 -24.89 14.61 22.33
CA GLN A 181 -25.04 14.00 21.03
C GLN A 181 -24.28 12.68 20.97
N LYS A 182 -24.95 11.62 20.51
CA LYS A 182 -24.30 10.40 20.08
C LYS A 182 -23.71 10.63 18.71
N VAL A 183 -22.50 10.10 18.49
CA VAL A 183 -21.74 10.32 17.25
C VAL A 183 -21.34 9.01 16.61
N PRO A 184 -21.20 8.95 15.26
CA PRO A 184 -20.63 7.80 14.58
C PRO A 184 -19.15 7.66 14.92
N SER A 185 -18.62 6.45 14.73
CA SER A 185 -17.26 6.09 15.13
C SER A 185 -16.38 5.72 13.96
N VAL A 186 -15.09 6.05 14.08
CA VAL A 186 -14.02 5.54 13.22
C VAL A 186 -13.10 4.66 14.07
N LEU A 187 -13.08 3.37 13.77
CA LEU A 187 -12.28 2.36 14.46
C LEU A 187 -10.96 2.13 13.70
N ILE A 188 -9.87 2.15 14.43
CA ILE A 188 -8.53 1.78 13.97
C ILE A 188 -8.05 0.62 14.84
N ARG A 189 -7.81 -0.56 14.24
CA ARG A 189 -7.19 -1.71 14.92
C ARG A 189 -5.78 -1.89 14.39
N THR A 190 -4.80 -1.95 15.29
CA THR A 190 -3.38 -1.88 14.92
C THR A 190 -2.51 -2.84 15.74
N PRO A 191 -1.57 -3.56 15.11
CA PRO A 191 -0.54 -4.32 15.83
C PRO A 191 0.69 -3.46 16.17
N TYR A 192 0.72 -2.18 15.79
CA TYR A 192 1.89 -1.31 15.86
C TYR A 192 1.89 -0.33 17.04
N GLY A 193 0.83 -0.35 17.87
CA GLY A 193 0.66 0.52 19.04
C GLY A 193 -0.36 1.63 18.84
N LYS A 194 -1.43 1.61 19.64
CA LYS A 194 -2.50 2.62 19.62
C LYS A 194 -2.04 4.02 20.00
N GLY A 195 -0.94 4.11 20.77
CA GLY A 195 -0.39 5.37 21.28
C GLY A 195 0.70 6.00 20.41
N GLU A 196 1.13 5.36 19.31
CA GLU A 196 2.28 5.83 18.53
C GLU A 196 2.06 7.19 17.86
N ARG A 197 0.92 7.40 17.23
CA ARG A 197 0.57 8.65 16.55
C ARG A 197 -0.94 8.91 16.54
N PRO A 198 -1.61 9.07 17.69
CA PRO A 198 -3.06 9.30 17.72
C PRO A 198 -3.47 10.60 17.03
N GLU A 199 -2.57 11.60 16.97
CA GLU A 199 -2.83 12.92 16.37
C GLU A 199 -3.17 12.83 14.87
N GLN A 200 -2.67 11.84 14.17
CA GLN A 200 -3.00 11.65 12.76
C GLN A 200 -4.50 11.36 12.53
N TYR A 201 -5.21 10.87 13.54
CA TYR A 201 -6.65 10.59 13.48
C TYR A 201 -7.52 11.71 14.06
N TYR A 202 -6.94 12.75 14.65
CA TYR A 202 -7.70 13.87 15.25
C TYR A 202 -8.58 14.59 14.21
N ARG A 203 -8.21 14.57 12.93
CA ARG A 203 -9.03 15.12 11.84
C ARG A 203 -10.45 14.53 11.80
N PHE A 204 -10.62 13.26 12.17
CA PHE A 204 -11.96 12.64 12.28
C PHE A 204 -12.69 13.16 13.51
N VAL A 205 -12.03 13.24 14.66
CA VAL A 205 -12.63 13.78 15.90
C VAL A 205 -13.08 15.23 15.69
N GLN A 206 -12.23 16.03 15.07
CA GLN A 206 -12.49 17.45 14.80
C GLN A 206 -13.66 17.67 13.82
N ARG A 207 -14.09 16.61 13.11
CA ARG A 207 -15.26 16.61 12.24
C ARG A 207 -16.45 15.84 12.81
N GLY A 208 -16.44 15.58 14.12
CA GLY A 208 -17.59 15.05 14.85
C GLY A 208 -17.73 13.54 14.84
N TYR A 209 -16.65 12.81 14.68
CA TYR A 209 -16.60 11.34 14.86
C TYR A 209 -15.96 10.99 16.22
N ALA A 210 -16.41 9.93 16.86
CA ALA A 210 -15.59 9.26 17.85
C ALA A 210 -14.46 8.51 17.15
N VAL A 211 -13.23 8.61 17.64
CA VAL A 211 -12.09 7.82 17.17
C VAL A 211 -11.77 6.79 18.24
N VAL A 212 -11.74 5.53 17.83
CA VAL A 212 -11.44 4.37 18.67
C VAL A 212 -10.19 3.71 18.12
N ILE A 213 -9.09 3.71 18.88
CA ILE A 213 -7.82 3.10 18.47
C ILE A 213 -7.54 1.92 19.39
N GLN A 214 -7.38 0.74 18.80
CA GLN A 214 -7.25 -0.51 19.55
C GLN A 214 -5.98 -1.25 19.17
N ASP A 215 -5.21 -1.67 20.17
CA ASP A 215 -4.14 -2.65 19.97
C ASP A 215 -4.77 -4.01 19.67
N THR A 216 -4.30 -4.70 18.61
CA THR A 216 -4.76 -6.06 18.30
C THR A 216 -4.32 -7.03 19.41
N ARG A 217 -4.96 -8.20 19.48
CA ARG A 217 -4.67 -9.26 20.46
C ARG A 217 -3.17 -9.53 20.54
N GLY A 218 -2.63 -9.68 21.75
CA GLY A 218 -1.22 -9.99 22.00
C GLY A 218 -0.21 -8.89 21.68
N ARG A 219 -0.69 -7.70 21.25
CA ARG A 219 0.18 -6.56 20.97
C ARG A 219 0.04 -5.49 22.05
N GLU A 220 1.13 -4.76 22.32
CA GLU A 220 1.21 -3.62 23.25
C GLU A 220 0.53 -3.92 24.60
N ASP A 221 -0.60 -3.27 24.89
CA ASP A 221 -1.32 -3.41 26.17
C ASP A 221 -2.44 -4.49 26.11
N SER A 222 -2.73 -5.06 24.94
CA SER A 222 -3.71 -6.13 24.78
C SER A 222 -3.20 -7.47 25.31
N THR A 223 -4.10 -8.31 25.81
CA THR A 223 -3.76 -9.66 26.30
C THR A 223 -3.83 -10.71 25.19
N GLY A 224 -3.50 -11.96 25.53
CA GLY A 224 -3.48 -13.09 24.61
C GLY A 224 -2.19 -13.21 23.82
N GLU A 225 -2.15 -14.22 22.95
CA GLU A 225 -1.05 -14.46 22.03
C GLU A 225 -1.38 -13.90 20.64
N TRP A 226 -0.37 -13.31 20.03
CA TRP A 226 -0.53 -12.77 18.69
C TRP A 226 -0.17 -13.80 17.62
N LEU A 227 -1.16 -14.17 16.84
CA LEU A 227 -1.01 -14.89 15.59
C LEU A 227 -1.61 -14.01 14.49
N PRO A 228 -0.78 -13.40 13.62
CA PRO A 228 -1.26 -12.43 12.64
C PRO A 228 -2.41 -12.98 11.81
N ASN A 229 -3.44 -12.15 11.62
CA ASN A 229 -4.63 -12.43 10.81
C ASN A 229 -5.64 -13.44 11.41
N TYR A 230 -5.23 -14.26 12.38
CA TYR A 230 -6.00 -15.44 12.81
C TYR A 230 -7.27 -15.11 13.60
N TYR A 231 -7.21 -14.13 14.51
CA TYR A 231 -8.33 -13.76 15.40
C TYR A 231 -9.12 -12.53 14.92
N GLU A 232 -8.74 -11.92 13.81
CA GLU A 232 -9.17 -10.57 13.44
C GLU A 232 -10.66 -10.45 13.10
N VAL A 233 -11.31 -11.54 12.68
CA VAL A 233 -12.75 -11.57 12.40
C VAL A 233 -13.54 -11.49 13.71
N GLU A 234 -13.23 -12.36 14.67
CA GLU A 234 -13.91 -12.43 15.97
C GLU A 234 -13.64 -11.18 16.82
N ASP A 235 -12.37 -10.77 16.92
CA ASP A 235 -11.98 -9.60 17.71
C ASP A 235 -12.55 -8.30 17.12
N GLY A 236 -12.64 -8.22 15.79
CA GLY A 236 -13.28 -7.11 15.08
C GLY A 236 -14.77 -7.04 15.38
N ASP A 237 -15.46 -8.18 15.33
CA ASP A 237 -16.89 -8.29 15.63
C ASP A 237 -17.21 -7.89 17.08
N ASP A 238 -16.45 -8.44 18.06
CA ASP A 238 -16.61 -8.11 19.48
C ASP A 238 -16.38 -6.61 19.73
N THR A 239 -15.38 -6.02 19.07
CA THR A 239 -15.08 -4.58 19.19
C THR A 239 -16.18 -3.70 18.59
N LEU A 240 -16.74 -4.08 17.45
CA LEU A 240 -17.85 -3.34 16.82
C LEU A 240 -19.09 -3.33 17.72
N ASN A 241 -19.43 -4.48 18.31
CA ASN A 241 -20.53 -4.61 19.27
C ASN A 241 -20.27 -3.75 20.51
N TRP A 242 -19.06 -3.79 21.09
CA TRP A 242 -18.68 -2.96 22.23
C TRP A 242 -18.83 -1.47 21.94
N ILE A 243 -18.38 -0.99 20.77
CA ILE A 243 -18.54 0.41 20.36
C ILE A 243 -20.02 0.79 20.27
N ALA A 244 -20.85 -0.05 19.66
CA ALA A 244 -22.26 0.22 19.48
C ALA A 244 -23.02 0.37 20.81
N ASP A 245 -22.60 -0.35 21.84
CA ASP A 245 -23.19 -0.32 23.18
C ASP A 245 -22.76 0.90 24.02
N GLN A 246 -21.80 1.70 23.56
CA GLN A 246 -21.33 2.85 24.30
C GLN A 246 -22.36 4.00 24.31
N LYS A 247 -22.47 4.71 25.45
CA LYS A 247 -23.41 5.83 25.61
C LYS A 247 -23.20 6.97 24.61
N TRP A 248 -21.95 7.17 24.18
CA TRP A 248 -21.56 8.23 23.24
C TRP A 248 -21.73 7.80 21.78
N SER A 249 -21.92 6.53 21.50
CA SER A 249 -22.03 5.97 20.14
C SER A 249 -23.47 6.03 19.61
N ASP A 250 -23.63 6.35 18.34
CA ASP A 250 -24.90 6.21 17.62
C ASP A 250 -25.09 4.81 17.01
N GLY A 251 -24.12 3.91 17.20
CA GLY A 251 -24.14 2.54 16.70
C GLY A 251 -23.65 2.38 15.29
N GLN A 252 -23.18 3.44 14.63
CA GLN A 252 -22.60 3.39 13.28
C GLN A 252 -21.09 3.46 13.36
N VAL A 253 -20.40 2.49 12.78
CA VAL A 253 -18.93 2.39 12.82
C VAL A 253 -18.38 2.29 11.41
N SER A 254 -17.32 3.04 11.14
CA SER A 254 -16.43 2.82 10.01
C SER A 254 -15.06 2.39 10.50
N MET A 255 -14.27 1.80 9.63
CA MET A 255 -12.86 1.50 9.90
C MET A 255 -11.95 2.18 8.89
N THR A 256 -10.71 2.48 9.31
CA THR A 256 -9.68 3.07 8.44
C THR A 256 -8.30 2.54 8.75
N GLY A 257 -7.42 2.60 7.76
CA GLY A 257 -6.01 2.27 7.88
C GLY A 257 -5.48 1.46 6.70
N GLY A 258 -4.16 1.32 6.66
CA GLY A 258 -3.47 0.64 5.57
C GLY A 258 -2.74 -0.62 6.01
N SER A 259 -2.37 -1.48 5.05
CA SER A 259 -1.59 -2.69 5.31
C SER A 259 -2.35 -3.67 6.21
N TYR A 260 -1.79 -4.06 7.34
CA TYR A 260 -2.47 -4.85 8.36
C TYR A 260 -3.77 -4.19 8.84
N LEU A 261 -3.78 -2.85 8.99
CA LEU A 261 -4.98 -2.10 9.36
C LEU A 261 -6.03 -2.12 8.22
N GLY A 262 -5.62 -2.35 6.98
CA GLY A 262 -6.50 -2.66 5.84
C GLY A 262 -7.09 -4.07 5.96
N TYR A 263 -6.25 -5.05 6.29
CA TYR A 263 -6.66 -6.44 6.51
C TYR A 263 -7.76 -6.58 7.58
N VAL A 264 -7.59 -5.96 8.75
CA VAL A 264 -8.56 -6.05 9.85
C VAL A 264 -9.93 -5.45 9.51
N GLN A 265 -10.00 -4.53 8.54
CA GLN A 265 -11.28 -3.99 8.06
C GLN A 265 -12.05 -5.04 7.26
N TRP A 266 -11.38 -5.74 6.34
CA TRP A 266 -11.99 -6.84 5.58
C TRP A 266 -12.36 -8.01 6.47
N SER A 267 -11.55 -8.29 7.52
CA SER A 267 -11.87 -9.29 8.54
C SER A 267 -13.13 -8.90 9.32
N ALA A 268 -13.24 -7.66 9.73
CA ALA A 268 -14.45 -7.16 10.40
C ALA A 268 -15.67 -7.19 9.46
N ALA A 269 -15.50 -6.86 8.16
CA ALA A 269 -16.56 -6.99 7.17
C ALA A 269 -16.99 -8.45 6.97
N ALA A 270 -16.05 -9.40 7.03
CA ALA A 270 -16.34 -10.84 6.92
C ALA A 270 -17.20 -11.36 8.09
N SER A 271 -17.19 -10.72 9.25
CA SER A 271 -18.07 -11.08 10.38
C SER A 271 -19.57 -10.82 10.09
N GLY A 272 -19.88 -9.95 9.12
CA GLY A 272 -21.24 -9.54 8.83
C GLY A 272 -21.88 -8.64 9.89
N ASN A 273 -21.07 -8.03 10.77
CA ASN A 273 -21.56 -7.19 11.86
C ASN A 273 -22.37 -5.99 11.32
N PRO A 274 -23.63 -5.78 11.81
CA PRO A 274 -24.53 -4.75 11.27
C PRO A 274 -24.10 -3.32 11.62
N HIS A 275 -23.20 -3.15 12.57
CA HIS A 275 -22.69 -1.84 12.99
C HIS A 275 -21.61 -1.30 12.05
N LEU A 276 -20.94 -2.16 11.27
CA LEU A 276 -19.95 -1.73 10.27
C LEU A 276 -20.65 -1.15 9.04
N LYS A 277 -20.56 0.15 8.84
CA LYS A 277 -21.27 0.90 7.78
C LYS A 277 -20.39 1.29 6.59
N ALA A 278 -19.09 1.41 6.80
CA ALA A 278 -18.14 1.72 5.72
C ALA A 278 -16.72 1.31 6.11
N ILE A 279 -15.87 1.08 5.11
CA ILE A 279 -14.42 0.87 5.28
C ILE A 279 -13.63 1.79 4.36
N LEU A 280 -12.46 2.25 4.88
CA LEU A 280 -11.46 3.02 4.15
C LEU A 280 -10.17 2.19 4.11
N SER A 281 -10.09 1.27 3.17
CA SER A 281 -9.02 0.26 3.12
C SER A 281 -7.90 0.70 2.19
N SER A 282 -6.72 0.95 2.75
CA SER A 282 -5.53 1.32 1.97
C SER A 282 -4.52 0.20 1.94
N VAL A 283 -3.92 -0.09 0.77
CA VAL A 283 -2.80 -1.05 0.59
C VAL A 283 -3.01 -2.34 1.41
N CYS A 284 -4.20 -2.92 1.32
CA CYS A 284 -4.62 -4.00 2.19
C CYS A 284 -3.94 -5.33 1.86
N ALA A 285 -3.54 -6.08 2.90
CA ALA A 285 -3.10 -7.45 2.75
C ALA A 285 -4.28 -8.37 2.39
N GLY A 286 -4.00 -9.38 1.57
CA GLY A 286 -4.97 -10.36 1.07
C GLY A 286 -4.95 -11.69 1.81
N SER A 287 -5.43 -12.72 1.13
CA SER A 287 -5.43 -14.08 1.64
C SER A 287 -4.02 -14.63 1.79
N ALA A 288 -3.81 -15.51 2.77
CA ALA A 288 -2.50 -16.00 3.15
C ALA A 288 -1.76 -16.78 2.04
N PHE A 289 -2.47 -17.41 1.13
CA PHE A 289 -1.89 -18.16 0.00
C PHE A 289 -1.90 -17.40 -1.32
N GLY A 290 -2.68 -16.32 -1.42
CA GLY A 290 -2.74 -15.47 -2.61
C GLY A 290 -1.79 -14.27 -2.54
N ASP A 291 -1.58 -13.73 -1.33
CA ASP A 291 -0.83 -12.50 -1.12
C ASP A 291 0.32 -12.68 -0.11
N LEU A 292 0.09 -12.55 1.19
CA LEU A 292 1.12 -12.60 2.24
C LEU A 292 0.61 -13.40 3.47
N PRO A 293 1.43 -14.27 4.06
CA PRO A 293 2.86 -14.50 3.86
C PRO A 293 3.20 -15.45 2.70
N ARG A 294 2.25 -15.88 1.89
CA ARG A 294 2.49 -16.77 0.75
C ARG A 294 1.88 -16.18 -0.50
N ARG A 295 2.69 -15.99 -1.53
CA ARG A 295 2.20 -15.57 -2.85
C ARG A 295 2.18 -16.75 -3.80
N GLY A 296 1.00 -17.06 -4.36
CA GLY A 296 0.85 -18.23 -5.21
C GLY A 296 1.25 -19.54 -4.52
N GLY A 297 1.07 -19.65 -3.19
CA GLY A 297 1.51 -20.77 -2.38
C GLY A 297 2.99 -20.76 -1.97
N CYS A 298 3.84 -19.95 -2.61
CA CYS A 298 5.25 -19.80 -2.27
C CYS A 298 5.43 -18.92 -1.04
N PHE A 299 6.28 -19.30 -0.08
CA PHE A 299 6.50 -18.49 1.11
C PHE A 299 7.33 -17.24 0.77
N THR A 300 6.79 -16.07 1.12
CA THR A 300 7.39 -14.77 0.81
C THR A 300 8.55 -14.48 1.77
N SER A 301 9.79 -14.70 1.31
CA SER A 301 11.01 -14.45 2.09
C SER A 301 11.16 -12.98 2.47
N GLY A 302 10.67 -12.04 1.66
CA GLY A 302 10.62 -10.62 1.95
C GLY A 302 9.85 -10.27 3.23
N MET A 303 8.91 -11.15 3.68
CA MET A 303 8.19 -10.97 4.93
C MET A 303 9.02 -11.19 6.20
N LEU A 304 10.22 -11.77 6.09
CA LEU A 304 11.09 -11.96 7.27
C LEU A 304 11.47 -10.64 7.93
N ALA A 305 11.72 -9.59 7.16
CA ALA A 305 12.05 -8.27 7.72
C ALA A 305 10.92 -7.76 8.61
N TRP A 306 9.67 -7.81 8.13
CA TRP A 306 8.50 -7.47 8.94
C TRP A 306 8.33 -8.39 10.14
N ALA A 307 8.51 -9.71 9.97
CA ALA A 307 8.40 -10.66 11.07
C ALA A 307 9.43 -10.39 12.17
N PHE A 308 10.64 -9.99 11.79
CA PHE A 308 11.69 -9.61 12.75
C PHE A 308 11.33 -8.33 13.51
N ALA A 309 10.78 -7.32 12.83
CA ALA A 309 10.28 -6.12 13.50
C ALA A 309 9.14 -6.43 14.48
N MET A 310 8.32 -7.44 14.17
CA MET A 310 7.16 -7.83 14.98
C MET A 310 7.46 -8.93 16.01
N SER A 311 8.72 -9.30 16.19
CA SER A 311 9.17 -10.43 17.03
C SER A 311 8.93 -10.23 18.53
N GLU A 312 8.71 -9.03 19.01
CA GLU A 312 8.35 -8.72 20.39
C GLU A 312 6.91 -8.16 20.44
N LYS A 313 6.36 -8.08 21.66
CA LYS A 313 5.02 -7.51 21.89
C LYS A 313 4.88 -6.08 21.38
N ARG A 314 6.00 -5.32 21.36
CA ARG A 314 6.15 -4.00 20.72
C ARG A 314 6.96 -4.12 19.44
N MET A 315 6.64 -3.26 18.48
CA MET A 315 7.38 -3.23 17.22
C MET A 315 8.83 -2.79 17.43
N ARG A 316 9.78 -3.51 16.84
CA ARG A 316 11.21 -3.29 16.84
C ARG A 316 11.70 -3.04 15.41
N ALA A 317 11.41 -1.85 14.88
CA ALA A 317 11.78 -1.49 13.50
C ALA A 317 13.30 -1.60 13.23
N ASP A 318 14.13 -1.45 14.27
CA ASP A 318 15.59 -1.63 14.19
C ASP A 318 16.00 -3.04 13.77
N ARG A 319 15.16 -4.08 14.00
CA ARG A 319 15.44 -5.47 13.62
C ARG A 319 15.28 -5.75 12.12
N MET A 320 14.65 -4.85 11.37
CA MET A 320 14.57 -4.93 9.91
C MET A 320 15.89 -4.53 9.23
N ILE A 321 16.66 -3.63 9.85
CA ILE A 321 17.87 -3.04 9.26
C ILE A 321 19.05 -4.00 9.47
N ARG A 322 19.39 -4.76 8.42
CA ARG A 322 20.42 -5.80 8.44
C ARG A 322 21.21 -5.79 7.14
N ASP A 323 22.49 -6.12 7.23
CA ASP A 323 23.42 -6.31 6.10
C ASP A 323 23.71 -7.80 5.78
N ASP A 324 23.13 -8.72 6.57
CA ASP A 324 23.34 -10.16 6.48
C ASP A 324 22.07 -10.93 5.97
N TRP A 325 21.15 -10.26 5.26
CA TRP A 325 19.93 -10.89 4.76
C TRP A 325 20.21 -12.13 3.91
N ASP A 326 21.29 -12.12 3.10
CA ASP A 326 21.64 -13.27 2.28
C ASP A 326 21.95 -14.51 3.12
N GLN A 327 22.67 -14.35 4.23
CA GLN A 327 22.97 -15.43 5.17
C GLN A 327 21.71 -15.91 5.89
N VAL A 328 20.83 -14.98 6.28
CA VAL A 328 19.55 -15.29 6.94
C VAL A 328 18.65 -16.11 6.02
N LEU A 329 18.55 -15.75 4.73
CA LEU A 329 17.73 -16.45 3.75
C LEU A 329 18.24 -17.87 3.43
N ASP A 330 19.52 -18.16 3.70
CA ASP A 330 20.11 -19.49 3.48
C ASP A 330 20.02 -20.42 4.68
N ILE A 331 19.53 -19.95 5.84
CA ILE A 331 19.34 -20.78 7.04
C ILE A 331 18.33 -21.89 6.76
N ARG A 332 18.70 -23.13 7.08
CA ARG A 332 17.82 -24.31 7.04
C ARG A 332 17.99 -25.15 8.32
N PRO A 333 16.95 -25.86 8.79
CA PRO A 333 15.55 -25.69 8.37
C PRO A 333 15.03 -24.27 8.71
N LEU A 334 14.02 -23.79 7.97
CA LEU A 334 13.56 -22.39 8.05
C LEU A 334 13.02 -22.00 9.44
N GLU A 335 12.37 -22.91 10.15
CA GLU A 335 11.88 -22.68 11.52
C GLU A 335 12.99 -22.32 12.51
N THR A 336 14.26 -22.56 12.17
CA THR A 336 15.41 -22.16 12.99
C THR A 336 15.90 -20.74 12.73
N ILE A 337 15.35 -20.04 11.73
CA ILE A 337 15.74 -18.67 11.37
C ILE A 337 15.65 -17.72 12.58
N PRO A 338 14.52 -17.64 13.32
CA PRO A 338 14.43 -16.69 14.44
C PRO A 338 15.55 -16.88 15.45
N GLN A 339 15.76 -18.12 15.87
CA GLN A 339 16.79 -18.43 16.87
C GLN A 339 18.21 -18.19 16.37
N LYS A 340 18.52 -18.55 15.10
CA LYS A 340 19.87 -18.37 14.53
C LYS A 340 20.18 -16.93 14.18
N ALA A 341 19.19 -16.16 13.70
CA ALA A 341 19.38 -14.79 13.23
C ALA A 341 19.17 -13.72 14.34
N LEU A 342 18.28 -13.97 15.31
CA LEU A 342 17.93 -13.01 16.36
C LEU A 342 18.23 -13.51 17.78
N GLY A 343 18.54 -14.80 17.97
CA GLY A 343 18.74 -15.38 19.30
C GLY A 343 17.45 -15.51 20.12
N THR A 344 16.28 -15.44 19.50
CA THR A 344 14.97 -15.54 20.15
C THR A 344 13.98 -16.22 19.20
N ASP A 345 12.94 -16.81 19.78
CA ASP A 345 11.84 -17.37 18.97
C ASP A 345 10.85 -16.31 18.52
N ILE A 346 10.19 -16.56 17.39
CA ILE A 346 9.06 -15.78 16.89
C ILE A 346 7.91 -16.78 16.67
N PRO A 347 7.03 -17.01 17.67
CA PRO A 347 6.05 -18.09 17.63
C PRO A 347 5.17 -18.09 16.37
N PHE A 348 4.63 -16.94 15.98
CA PHE A 348 3.79 -16.86 14.78
C PHE A 348 4.56 -17.18 13.48
N LEU A 349 5.86 -16.84 13.41
CA LEU A 349 6.67 -17.17 12.25
C LEU A 349 6.95 -18.66 12.18
N THR A 350 7.18 -19.32 13.33
CA THR A 350 7.32 -20.77 13.43
C THR A 350 6.03 -21.46 12.95
N GLU A 351 4.85 -21.01 13.40
CA GLU A 351 3.57 -21.50 12.90
C GLU A 351 3.47 -21.37 11.36
N TRP A 352 3.81 -20.21 10.80
CA TRP A 352 3.77 -19.99 9.36
C TRP A 352 4.72 -20.90 8.56
N LEU A 353 5.90 -21.19 9.11
CA LEU A 353 6.93 -22.00 8.45
C LEU A 353 6.67 -23.51 8.57
N THR A 354 6.00 -23.96 9.65
CA THR A 354 5.72 -25.37 9.91
C THR A 354 4.38 -25.84 9.32
N HIS A 355 3.54 -24.91 8.81
CA HIS A 355 2.30 -25.21 8.09
C HIS A 355 2.47 -25.01 6.57
N PRO A 356 3.06 -25.98 5.84
CA PRO A 356 3.45 -25.78 4.42
C PRO A 356 2.28 -25.74 3.46
N ASP A 357 1.17 -26.41 3.78
CA ASP A 357 -0.01 -26.52 2.93
C ASP A 357 -1.20 -25.82 3.57
N LYS A 358 -2.24 -25.53 2.77
CA LYS A 358 -3.44 -24.82 3.22
C LYS A 358 -4.30 -25.70 4.13
N ASP A 359 -4.20 -25.44 5.42
CA ASP A 359 -4.96 -26.09 6.47
C ASP A 359 -5.90 -25.13 7.22
N GLU A 360 -6.43 -25.53 8.36
CA GLU A 360 -7.34 -24.72 9.16
C GLU A 360 -6.72 -23.45 9.71
N LEU A 361 -5.38 -23.42 9.96
CA LEU A 361 -4.66 -22.20 10.32
C LEU A 361 -4.86 -21.10 9.26
N TRP A 362 -4.58 -21.46 8.02
CA TRP A 362 -4.62 -20.53 6.88
C TRP A 362 -6.05 -20.14 6.49
N LYS A 363 -6.99 -21.07 6.57
CA LYS A 363 -8.42 -20.78 6.31
C LYS A 363 -8.96 -19.78 7.31
N LYS A 364 -8.64 -19.97 8.60
CA LYS A 364 -9.07 -19.06 9.67
C LYS A 364 -8.38 -17.69 9.55
N SER A 365 -7.13 -17.66 9.07
CA SER A 365 -6.37 -16.45 8.80
C SER A 365 -6.70 -15.78 7.46
N SER A 366 -7.81 -16.12 6.81
CA SER A 366 -8.20 -15.57 5.50
C SER A 366 -9.58 -14.91 5.59
N TRP A 367 -9.61 -13.58 5.55
CA TRP A 367 -10.88 -12.83 5.49
C TRP A 367 -11.71 -13.22 4.26
N LYS A 368 -11.07 -13.46 3.12
CA LYS A 368 -11.72 -13.80 1.85
C LYS A 368 -12.55 -15.08 1.95
N GLU A 369 -12.00 -16.12 2.57
CA GLU A 369 -12.69 -17.42 2.74
C GLU A 369 -13.80 -17.35 3.77
N ARG A 370 -13.67 -16.45 4.73
CA ARG A 370 -14.65 -16.23 5.80
C ARG A 370 -15.76 -15.27 5.42
N TYR A 371 -15.63 -14.58 4.28
CA TYR A 371 -16.59 -13.58 3.83
C TYR A 371 -17.91 -14.22 3.41
N GLN A 372 -19.02 -13.85 4.06
CA GLN A 372 -20.34 -14.49 3.87
C GLN A 372 -21.34 -13.62 3.07
N GLY A 373 -20.86 -12.62 2.34
CA GLY A 373 -21.66 -11.98 1.28
C GLY A 373 -22.40 -10.68 1.63
N ALA A 374 -22.23 -10.10 2.82
CA ALA A 374 -22.77 -8.76 3.08
C ALA A 374 -21.89 -7.69 2.44
N SER A 375 -22.46 -6.81 1.59
CA SER A 375 -21.70 -5.67 1.07
C SER A 375 -21.58 -4.58 2.13
N VAL A 376 -20.34 -4.14 2.40
CA VAL A 376 -20.03 -2.99 3.26
C VAL A 376 -19.44 -1.90 2.36
N PRO A 377 -20.00 -0.67 2.32
CA PRO A 377 -19.46 0.40 1.50
C PRO A 377 -17.95 0.55 1.64
N ALA A 378 -17.18 0.39 0.54
CA ALA A 378 -15.73 0.30 0.57
C ALA A 378 -15.04 1.34 -0.32
N LEU A 379 -14.17 2.17 0.29
CA LEU A 379 -13.19 2.98 -0.43
C LEU A 379 -11.83 2.28 -0.36
N ILE A 380 -11.28 1.91 -1.51
CA ILE A 380 -10.04 1.15 -1.65
C ILE A 380 -8.96 2.05 -2.25
N LEU A 381 -7.85 2.23 -1.55
CA LEU A 381 -6.70 2.99 -2.02
C LEU A 381 -5.48 2.07 -2.15
N SER A 382 -4.83 2.04 -3.30
CA SER A 382 -3.62 1.24 -3.50
C SER A 382 -2.78 1.77 -4.66
N GLY A 383 -1.70 1.08 -4.97
CA GLY A 383 -0.80 1.43 -6.08
C GLY A 383 -0.33 0.21 -6.86
N TRP A 384 0.24 0.49 -8.04
CA TRP A 384 0.76 -0.55 -8.93
C TRP A 384 1.91 -1.35 -8.28
N PHE A 385 2.68 -0.68 -7.44
CA PHE A 385 3.89 -1.19 -6.81
C PHE A 385 3.72 -1.46 -5.31
N ASP A 386 2.47 -1.69 -4.90
CA ASP A 386 2.13 -2.07 -3.52
C ASP A 386 2.54 -3.52 -3.24
N ASP A 387 3.23 -3.75 -2.14
CA ASP A 387 3.63 -5.08 -1.68
C ASP A 387 2.43 -6.01 -1.49
N ASN A 388 1.30 -5.44 -1.07
CA ASN A 388 0.01 -6.11 -0.91
C ASN A 388 -0.86 -6.00 -2.18
N GLY A 389 -0.24 -5.89 -3.36
CA GLY A 389 -0.97 -5.69 -4.62
C GLY A 389 -1.99 -6.78 -4.93
N MET A 390 -1.71 -8.03 -4.55
CA MET A 390 -2.66 -9.14 -4.70
C MET A 390 -3.83 -9.03 -3.72
N GLY A 391 -3.61 -8.55 -2.49
CA GLY A 391 -4.68 -8.30 -1.54
C GLY A 391 -5.67 -7.26 -2.03
N THR A 392 -5.19 -6.17 -2.62
CA THR A 392 -6.05 -5.19 -3.30
C THR A 392 -6.78 -5.82 -4.49
N THR A 393 -6.13 -6.71 -5.27
CA THR A 393 -6.77 -7.43 -6.38
C THR A 393 -7.91 -8.33 -5.86
N GLU A 394 -7.71 -9.04 -4.76
CA GLU A 394 -8.75 -9.86 -4.11
C GLU A 394 -9.93 -9.01 -3.62
N ALA A 395 -9.65 -7.83 -3.05
CA ALA A 395 -10.69 -6.89 -2.63
C ALA A 395 -11.50 -6.37 -3.83
N LEU A 396 -10.85 -6.03 -4.96
CA LEU A 396 -11.52 -5.63 -6.20
C LEU A 396 -12.36 -6.76 -6.79
N ASP A 397 -11.88 -8.00 -6.79
CA ASP A 397 -12.65 -9.17 -7.24
C ASP A 397 -13.92 -9.38 -6.42
N LEU A 398 -13.90 -9.04 -5.14
CA LEU A 398 -15.07 -9.09 -4.28
C LEU A 398 -16.06 -7.96 -4.59
N VAL A 399 -15.58 -6.69 -4.60
CA VAL A 399 -16.47 -5.53 -4.67
C VAL A 399 -17.02 -5.24 -6.06
N LYS A 400 -16.40 -5.70 -7.15
CA LYS A 400 -16.86 -5.45 -8.53
C LYS A 400 -18.29 -5.91 -8.81
N ASN A 401 -18.82 -6.83 -8.00
CA ASN A 401 -20.18 -7.33 -8.10
C ASN A 401 -21.16 -6.66 -7.11
N TRP A 402 -20.69 -5.72 -6.31
CA TRP A 402 -21.53 -5.00 -5.35
C TRP A 402 -22.36 -3.91 -6.04
N PRO A 403 -23.43 -3.41 -5.38
CA PRO A 403 -24.24 -2.33 -5.93
C PRO A 403 -23.39 -1.10 -6.30
N LYS A 404 -23.73 -0.49 -7.43
CA LYS A 404 -23.06 0.74 -7.88
C LYS A 404 -23.17 1.85 -6.81
N GLY A 405 -22.10 2.58 -6.59
CA GLY A 405 -22.01 3.64 -5.58
C GLY A 405 -21.66 3.16 -4.18
N THR A 406 -21.61 1.81 -3.94
CA THR A 406 -21.18 1.26 -2.64
C THR A 406 -19.69 0.88 -2.59
N TRP A 407 -18.96 1.06 -3.67
CA TRP A 407 -17.51 0.89 -3.69
C TRP A 407 -16.86 1.90 -4.62
N LYS A 408 -15.65 2.26 -4.27
CA LYS A 408 -14.78 3.12 -5.04
C LYS A 408 -13.34 2.67 -4.86
N THR A 409 -12.53 2.73 -5.92
CA THR A 409 -11.10 2.49 -5.83
C THR A 409 -10.30 3.60 -6.47
N ILE A 410 -9.15 3.92 -5.88
CA ILE A 410 -8.18 4.86 -6.42
C ILE A 410 -6.82 4.15 -6.47
N LEU A 411 -6.30 3.95 -7.68
CA LEU A 411 -5.08 3.20 -7.96
C LEU A 411 -4.04 4.12 -8.57
N GLY A 412 -3.02 4.45 -7.78
CA GLY A 412 -1.91 5.33 -8.21
C GLY A 412 -0.67 4.55 -8.64
N PRO A 413 0.36 5.27 -9.11
CA PRO A 413 1.65 4.66 -9.43
C PRO A 413 2.51 4.56 -8.16
N TRP A 414 1.92 4.07 -7.06
CA TRP A 414 2.47 4.14 -5.72
C TRP A 414 2.94 2.78 -5.23
N LYS A 415 3.92 2.80 -4.32
CA LYS A 415 4.36 1.65 -3.53
C LYS A 415 3.55 1.52 -2.23
N HIS A 416 3.93 0.62 -1.34
CA HIS A 416 3.22 0.36 -0.08
C HIS A 416 3.04 1.59 0.83
N SER A 417 3.93 2.59 0.73
CA SER A 417 3.75 3.87 1.43
C SER A 417 2.59 4.72 0.89
N GLY A 418 1.96 4.33 -0.23
CA GLY A 418 0.84 5.05 -0.85
C GLY A 418 1.29 6.29 -1.59
N ASN A 419 0.49 7.34 -1.55
CA ASN A 419 0.66 8.62 -2.24
C ASN A 419 1.87 9.43 -1.71
N ALA A 420 3.09 8.92 -1.93
CA ALA A 420 4.27 9.38 -1.22
C ALA A 420 5.44 9.81 -2.09
N ASP A 421 5.53 9.36 -3.34
CA ASP A 421 6.75 9.51 -4.11
C ASP A 421 6.46 9.84 -5.59
N TYR A 422 7.23 10.76 -6.18
CA TYR A 422 7.29 10.96 -7.64
C TYR A 422 8.31 10.01 -8.29
N ASP A 423 9.28 9.58 -7.53
CA ASP A 423 10.33 8.66 -7.96
C ASP A 423 10.31 7.43 -7.07
N LEU A 424 10.16 6.26 -7.65
CA LEU A 424 10.32 5.00 -6.97
C LEU A 424 11.70 4.46 -7.34
N HIS A 425 12.65 4.51 -6.39
CA HIS A 425 14.06 4.26 -6.62
C HIS A 425 14.58 5.10 -7.81
N HIS A 426 14.97 4.48 -8.91
CA HIS A 426 15.48 5.17 -10.10
C HIS A 426 14.43 5.33 -11.21
N VAL A 427 13.16 5.04 -10.92
CA VAL A 427 12.07 5.10 -11.91
C VAL A 427 11.15 6.28 -11.57
N PHE A 428 11.06 7.23 -12.49
CA PHE A 428 10.16 8.37 -12.37
C PHE A 428 8.74 7.96 -12.75
N MET A 429 7.79 8.23 -11.85
CA MET A 429 6.38 7.82 -11.99
C MET A 429 5.51 8.85 -12.74
N GLY A 430 6.09 9.98 -13.14
CA GLY A 430 5.37 11.06 -13.81
C GLY A 430 5.06 12.24 -12.89
N LYS A 431 4.92 13.41 -13.51
CA LYS A 431 4.71 14.69 -12.81
C LYS A 431 3.34 14.85 -12.15
N ASP A 432 2.37 14.04 -12.54
CA ASP A 432 1.01 14.06 -12.00
C ASP A 432 0.73 12.84 -11.10
N ALA A 433 1.80 12.13 -10.64
CA ALA A 433 1.69 10.89 -9.86
C ALA A 433 1.05 11.06 -8.49
N LEU A 434 1.16 12.25 -7.86
CA LEU A 434 0.63 12.49 -6.51
C LEU A 434 -0.69 13.26 -6.54
N ARG A 435 -1.50 13.01 -5.50
CA ARG A 435 -2.81 13.65 -5.28
C ARG A 435 -2.86 14.33 -3.91
N TYR A 436 -3.62 15.42 -3.82
CA TYR A 436 -3.79 16.21 -2.59
C TYR A 436 -5.23 16.20 -2.07
N ASP A 437 -6.09 15.34 -2.64
CA ASP A 437 -7.52 15.27 -2.27
C ASP A 437 -7.96 13.92 -1.68
N LEU A 438 -7.03 12.98 -1.47
CA LEU A 438 -7.39 11.64 -1.00
C LEU A 438 -8.10 11.65 0.36
N ASP A 439 -7.62 12.46 1.29
CA ASP A 439 -8.23 12.64 2.61
C ASP A 439 -9.60 13.31 2.54
N LEU A 440 -9.80 14.25 1.61
CA LEU A 440 -11.12 14.83 1.35
C LEU A 440 -12.08 13.77 0.80
N VAL A 441 -11.65 12.93 -0.14
CA VAL A 441 -12.44 11.82 -0.67
C VAL A 441 -12.83 10.85 0.46
N CYS A 442 -11.86 10.46 1.31
CA CYS A 442 -12.11 9.63 2.48
C CYS A 442 -13.17 10.26 3.40
N MET A 443 -13.04 11.55 3.68
CA MET A 443 -13.97 12.25 4.58
C MET A 443 -15.37 12.36 3.97
N LEU A 444 -15.48 12.66 2.66
CA LEU A 444 -16.79 12.70 1.97
C LEU A 444 -17.46 11.32 1.96
N TRP A 445 -16.68 10.24 1.86
CA TRP A 445 -17.18 8.86 1.95
C TRP A 445 -17.82 8.59 3.32
N LEU A 446 -17.13 8.98 4.40
CA LEU A 446 -17.66 8.84 5.76
C LEU A 446 -18.89 9.71 6.01
N GLU A 447 -18.90 10.97 5.56
CA GLU A 447 -20.06 11.86 5.68
C GLU A 447 -21.30 11.26 5.00
N HIS A 448 -21.13 10.64 3.83
CA HIS A 448 -22.23 10.01 3.12
C HIS A 448 -22.75 8.76 3.85
N PHE A 449 -21.86 7.78 4.13
CA PHE A 449 -22.28 6.46 4.62
C PHE A 449 -22.57 6.39 6.12
N LEU A 450 -21.99 7.27 6.96
CA LEU A 450 -22.22 7.27 8.40
C LEU A 450 -23.19 8.37 8.83
N LYS A 451 -23.19 9.52 8.15
CA LYS A 451 -24.04 10.66 8.55
C LYS A 451 -25.17 10.94 7.57
N GLY A 452 -25.25 10.22 6.45
CA GLY A 452 -26.29 10.39 5.43
C GLY A 452 -26.22 11.72 4.67
N VAL A 453 -25.04 12.35 4.61
CA VAL A 453 -24.87 13.62 3.90
C VAL A 453 -24.91 13.39 2.39
N GLU A 454 -25.80 14.06 1.71
CA GLU A 454 -25.96 14.05 0.24
C GLU A 454 -24.85 14.91 -0.41
N ASN A 455 -23.63 14.36 -0.52
CA ASN A 455 -22.46 15.06 -1.08
C ASN A 455 -22.08 14.59 -2.49
N GLY A 456 -22.75 13.54 -3.01
CA GLY A 456 -22.58 13.01 -4.37
C GLY A 456 -21.38 12.13 -4.58
N ILE A 457 -20.64 11.74 -3.53
CA ILE A 457 -19.45 10.87 -3.65
C ILE A 457 -19.82 9.51 -4.26
N GLU A 458 -20.99 8.98 -3.97
CA GLU A 458 -21.52 7.72 -4.46
C GLU A 458 -21.86 7.74 -5.97
N LYS A 459 -21.91 8.94 -6.58
CA LYS A 459 -22.17 9.17 -8.02
C LYS A 459 -20.88 9.41 -8.81
N THR A 460 -19.75 9.51 -8.13
CA THR A 460 -18.45 9.64 -8.82
C THR A 460 -18.05 8.29 -9.42
N PRO A 461 -17.19 8.26 -10.46
CA PRO A 461 -16.72 7.01 -11.06
C PRO A 461 -16.21 6.02 -10.01
N ALA A 462 -16.54 4.75 -10.19
CA ALA A 462 -16.15 3.69 -9.26
C ALA A 462 -14.64 3.47 -9.22
N VAL A 463 -13.94 3.74 -10.31
CA VAL A 463 -12.49 3.54 -10.45
C VAL A 463 -11.84 4.84 -10.90
N GLU A 464 -10.81 5.25 -10.19
CA GLU A 464 -9.85 6.26 -10.60
C GLU A 464 -8.46 5.61 -10.65
N TYR A 465 -7.74 5.70 -11.74
CA TYR A 465 -6.46 5.04 -11.90
C TYR A 465 -5.48 5.86 -12.72
N TYR A 466 -4.19 5.68 -12.40
CA TYR A 466 -3.11 6.37 -13.09
C TYR A 466 -2.48 5.48 -14.16
N THR A 467 -2.35 5.97 -15.39
CA THR A 467 -1.68 5.27 -16.47
C THR A 467 -0.26 5.79 -16.65
N LEU A 468 0.72 4.93 -16.35
CA LEU A 468 2.14 5.19 -16.60
C LEU A 468 2.41 5.36 -18.10
N GLY A 469 3.44 6.12 -18.45
CA GLY A 469 3.80 6.43 -19.85
C GLY A 469 2.93 7.50 -20.49
N GLN A 470 1.66 7.61 -20.12
CA GLN A 470 0.79 8.75 -20.44
C GLN A 470 0.81 9.83 -19.36
N ASP A 471 1.22 9.47 -18.14
CA ASP A 471 1.23 10.35 -16.97
C ASP A 471 -0.14 10.98 -16.68
N GLN A 472 -1.21 10.18 -16.73
CA GLN A 472 -2.57 10.65 -16.62
C GLN A 472 -3.43 9.84 -15.66
N TRP A 473 -4.25 10.54 -14.88
CA TRP A 473 -5.36 9.98 -14.15
C TRP A 473 -6.55 9.77 -15.07
N LYS A 474 -7.11 8.55 -15.03
CA LYS A 474 -8.29 8.13 -15.79
C LYS A 474 -9.40 7.67 -14.84
N THR A 475 -10.61 7.52 -15.39
CA THR A 475 -11.78 7.04 -14.65
C THR A 475 -12.48 5.92 -15.41
N ALA A 476 -13.10 4.99 -14.67
CA ALA A 476 -13.90 3.92 -15.21
C ALA A 476 -15.03 3.54 -14.23
N GLU A 477 -16.04 2.81 -14.73
CA GLU A 477 -17.14 2.32 -13.90
C GLU A 477 -16.93 0.86 -13.45
N SER A 478 -15.92 0.18 -14.00
CA SER A 478 -15.55 -1.20 -13.67
C SER A 478 -14.03 -1.37 -13.62
N TRP A 479 -13.56 -2.50 -13.06
CA TRP A 479 -12.18 -2.93 -13.13
C TRP A 479 -12.08 -4.37 -13.63
N PRO A 480 -11.30 -4.68 -14.69
CA PRO A 480 -10.64 -3.71 -15.58
C PRO A 480 -11.61 -2.71 -16.23
N PRO A 481 -11.11 -1.59 -16.82
CA PRO A 481 -11.95 -0.61 -17.50
C PRO A 481 -12.79 -1.23 -18.61
N GLU A 482 -14.02 -0.74 -18.80
CA GLU A 482 -14.98 -1.26 -19.78
C GLU A 482 -14.59 -1.05 -21.24
N ASN A 483 -13.65 -0.13 -21.55
CA ASN A 483 -13.05 0.05 -22.86
C ASN A 483 -11.85 -0.87 -23.13
N GLY A 484 -11.52 -1.73 -22.17
CA GLY A 484 -10.46 -2.74 -22.31
C GLY A 484 -10.93 -3.95 -23.11
N GLU A 485 -10.10 -4.43 -24.03
CA GLU A 485 -10.34 -5.66 -24.78
C GLU A 485 -9.36 -6.74 -24.35
N LEU A 486 -9.88 -7.94 -24.08
CA LEU A 486 -9.04 -9.10 -23.77
C LEU A 486 -8.25 -9.50 -25.01
N ARG A 487 -6.94 -9.47 -24.90
CA ARG A 487 -6.01 -9.88 -25.95
C ARG A 487 -5.14 -11.05 -25.49
N ARG A 488 -4.98 -12.03 -26.35
CA ARG A 488 -4.13 -13.18 -26.12
C ARG A 488 -2.83 -13.03 -26.91
N ILE A 489 -1.68 -13.04 -26.18
CA ILE A 489 -0.33 -12.95 -26.74
C ILE A 489 0.33 -14.33 -26.58
N TYR A 490 0.65 -14.99 -27.68
CA TYR A 490 1.36 -16.25 -27.63
C TYR A 490 2.85 -16.03 -27.38
N LEU A 491 3.38 -16.77 -26.41
CA LEU A 491 4.79 -16.68 -26.05
C LEU A 491 5.67 -17.32 -27.13
N LYS A 492 6.64 -16.55 -27.61
CA LYS A 492 7.64 -16.99 -28.57
C LYS A 492 8.98 -16.35 -28.19
N GLY A 493 9.90 -17.17 -27.71
CA GLY A 493 11.26 -16.76 -27.36
C GLY A 493 12.29 -17.53 -28.11
N GLU A 494 13.55 -17.09 -28.10
CA GLU A 494 14.69 -17.76 -28.69
C GLU A 494 14.93 -19.13 -28.04
N HIS A 495 14.76 -19.19 -26.72
CA HIS A 495 14.90 -20.38 -25.90
C HIS A 495 13.58 -20.86 -25.37
N SER A 496 13.42 -22.17 -25.22
CA SER A 496 12.24 -22.80 -24.61
C SER A 496 12.57 -23.64 -23.38
N ARG A 497 13.84 -23.63 -22.95
CA ARG A 497 14.33 -24.46 -21.84
C ARG A 497 15.32 -23.69 -21.01
N TYR A 498 15.32 -23.97 -19.70
CA TYR A 498 16.34 -23.53 -18.77
C TYR A 498 16.54 -24.58 -17.67
N THR A 499 17.63 -24.46 -16.95
CA THR A 499 17.89 -25.24 -15.73
C THR A 499 17.87 -24.30 -14.54
N TYR A 500 17.01 -24.57 -13.58
CA TYR A 500 16.99 -23.89 -12.31
C TYR A 500 17.86 -24.65 -11.30
N ASP A 501 18.77 -23.92 -10.65
CA ASP A 501 19.64 -24.42 -9.59
C ASP A 501 19.27 -23.76 -8.26
N PRO A 502 18.74 -24.49 -7.26
CA PRO A 502 18.40 -23.91 -5.96
C PRO A 502 19.60 -23.37 -5.16
N ASP A 503 20.82 -23.76 -5.53
CA ASP A 503 22.04 -23.27 -4.90
C ASP A 503 22.59 -21.99 -5.56
N ASP A 504 22.06 -21.60 -6.72
CA ASP A 504 22.31 -20.33 -7.43
C ASP A 504 21.00 -19.69 -7.90
N PRO A 505 20.08 -19.32 -7.00
CA PRO A 505 18.79 -18.78 -7.37
C PRO A 505 18.90 -17.36 -7.92
N ALA A 506 18.03 -17.02 -8.88
CA ALA A 506 17.81 -15.66 -9.33
C ALA A 506 17.34 -14.77 -8.17
N THR A 507 17.72 -13.51 -8.19
CA THR A 507 17.41 -12.54 -7.15
C THR A 507 16.24 -11.65 -7.57
N HIS A 508 15.37 -11.33 -6.63
CA HIS A 508 14.44 -10.20 -6.77
C HIS A 508 15.15 -8.94 -6.30
N ILE A 509 15.14 -7.89 -7.12
CA ILE A 509 15.89 -6.67 -6.83
C ILE A 509 15.08 -5.82 -5.85
N ILE A 510 15.32 -5.99 -4.56
CA ILE A 510 14.69 -5.25 -3.46
C ILE A 510 15.69 -5.03 -2.32
N ASP A 511 15.44 -4.00 -1.53
CA ASP A 511 16.07 -3.85 -0.23
C ASP A 511 15.17 -4.48 0.86
N MET A 512 15.63 -5.62 1.40
CA MET A 512 14.92 -6.33 2.47
C MET A 512 14.72 -5.47 3.72
N SER A 513 15.70 -4.59 4.04
CA SER A 513 15.65 -3.73 5.22
C SER A 513 14.60 -2.63 5.11
N GLU A 514 14.21 -2.22 3.91
CA GLU A 514 13.12 -1.29 3.67
C GLU A 514 11.75 -1.96 3.62
N ASN A 515 11.73 -3.30 3.55
CA ASN A 515 10.53 -4.11 3.42
C ASN A 515 9.67 -3.69 2.22
N GLU A 516 10.31 -3.47 1.08
CA GLU A 516 9.67 -3.07 -0.17
C GLU A 516 9.80 -4.19 -1.21
N ILE A 517 8.71 -4.90 -1.50
CA ILE A 517 8.68 -6.08 -2.39
C ILE A 517 8.20 -5.70 -3.79
N GLY A 518 7.21 -4.79 -3.88
CA GLY A 518 6.48 -4.49 -5.11
C GLY A 518 7.17 -3.52 -6.07
N VAL A 519 8.27 -2.86 -5.68
CA VAL A 519 8.87 -1.73 -6.39
C VAL A 519 9.28 -2.03 -7.83
N PRO A 520 9.21 -1.02 -8.74
CA PRO A 520 9.78 -1.13 -10.09
C PRO A 520 11.30 -1.04 -10.01
N GLU A 521 11.98 -1.91 -10.75
CA GLU A 521 13.43 -1.95 -10.81
C GLU A 521 13.94 -2.31 -12.22
N ASP A 522 15.20 -2.02 -12.46
CA ASP A 522 15.90 -2.35 -13.70
C ASP A 522 16.42 -3.79 -13.63
N TYR A 523 15.79 -4.66 -14.40
CA TYR A 523 16.15 -6.08 -14.48
C TYR A 523 17.10 -6.41 -15.64
N THR A 524 17.63 -5.42 -16.36
CA THR A 524 18.46 -5.62 -17.56
C THR A 524 19.65 -6.58 -17.32
N GLU A 525 20.31 -6.47 -16.18
CA GLU A 525 21.44 -7.35 -15.85
C GLU A 525 20.99 -8.73 -15.37
N GLU A 526 19.94 -8.78 -14.53
CA GLU A 526 19.41 -10.04 -14.00
C GLU A 526 18.84 -10.93 -15.13
N GLU A 527 18.21 -10.33 -16.12
CA GLU A 527 17.65 -11.03 -17.29
C GLU A 527 18.70 -11.68 -18.21
N LYS A 528 20.01 -11.43 -18.01
CA LYS A 528 21.10 -12.10 -18.73
C LYS A 528 21.44 -13.48 -18.17
N ARG A 529 20.91 -13.85 -17.03
CA ARG A 529 21.11 -15.18 -16.42
C ARG A 529 20.54 -16.27 -17.31
N ALA A 530 21.20 -17.44 -17.32
CA ALA A 530 20.79 -18.59 -18.14
C ALA A 530 19.48 -19.26 -17.66
N ASP A 531 19.03 -18.96 -16.44
CA ASP A 531 17.79 -19.46 -15.86
C ASP A 531 16.60 -18.52 -16.06
N TYR A 532 16.71 -17.55 -16.98
CA TYR A 532 15.60 -16.72 -17.48
C TYR A 532 15.20 -17.12 -18.90
N LEU A 533 13.89 -17.15 -19.14
CA LEU A 533 13.33 -17.12 -20.50
C LEU A 533 12.73 -15.74 -20.76
N LEU A 534 13.07 -15.20 -21.92
CA LEU A 534 12.63 -13.88 -22.36
C LEU A 534 11.71 -14.01 -23.58
N PHE A 535 10.54 -13.40 -23.50
CA PHE A 535 9.56 -13.33 -24.58
C PHE A 535 9.32 -11.85 -24.90
N THR A 536 10.09 -11.33 -25.83
CA THR A 536 10.13 -9.90 -26.17
C THR A 536 9.40 -9.65 -27.48
N SER A 537 8.51 -8.67 -27.51
CA SER A 537 7.85 -8.22 -28.74
C SER A 537 8.83 -7.59 -29.75
N ASP A 538 8.38 -7.41 -30.97
CA ASP A 538 9.01 -6.44 -31.86
C ASP A 538 8.97 -5.03 -31.27
N VAL A 539 9.79 -4.11 -31.80
CA VAL A 539 9.72 -2.69 -31.43
C VAL A 539 8.33 -2.16 -31.74
N LEU A 540 7.70 -1.55 -30.76
CA LEU A 540 6.38 -0.95 -30.93
C LEU A 540 6.48 0.30 -31.82
N THR A 541 5.64 0.37 -32.84
CA THR A 541 5.51 1.53 -33.73
C THR A 541 4.38 2.47 -33.29
N GLU A 542 3.41 1.94 -32.53
CA GLU A 542 2.29 2.66 -31.96
C GLU A 542 2.24 2.38 -30.44
N PRO A 543 1.68 3.29 -29.65
CA PRO A 543 1.52 3.07 -28.21
C PRO A 543 0.64 1.84 -27.94
N LEU A 544 1.03 1.04 -26.94
CA LEU A 544 0.24 -0.09 -26.45
C LEU A 544 -0.09 0.15 -24.96
N THR A 545 -1.36 0.33 -24.64
CA THR A 545 -1.81 0.48 -23.24
C THR A 545 -2.35 -0.83 -22.70
N ILE A 546 -1.78 -1.31 -21.60
CA ILE A 546 -2.26 -2.49 -20.85
C ILE A 546 -2.81 -2.00 -19.51
N THR A 547 -4.08 -2.36 -19.19
CA THR A 547 -4.73 -1.98 -17.94
C THR A 547 -5.45 -3.17 -17.32
N GLY A 548 -5.02 -3.58 -16.15
CA GLY A 548 -5.53 -4.76 -15.43
C GLY A 548 -4.40 -5.66 -14.94
N ASP A 549 -4.74 -6.83 -14.49
CA ASP A 549 -3.81 -7.93 -14.23
C ASP A 549 -3.68 -8.80 -15.49
N ALA A 550 -2.53 -9.43 -15.67
CA ALA A 550 -2.34 -10.39 -16.74
C ALA A 550 -2.47 -11.82 -16.20
N MET A 551 -2.93 -12.73 -17.07
CA MET A 551 -2.98 -14.16 -16.79
C MET A 551 -2.06 -14.90 -17.77
N ALA A 552 -0.94 -15.42 -17.26
CA ALA A 552 -0.06 -16.28 -18.04
C ALA A 552 -0.53 -17.74 -17.97
N HIS A 553 -0.73 -18.36 -19.11
CA HIS A 553 -1.07 -19.77 -19.27
C HIS A 553 0.17 -20.49 -19.84
N LEU A 554 1.00 -21.01 -18.93
CA LEU A 554 2.25 -21.64 -19.27
C LEU A 554 2.09 -23.16 -19.37
N PHE A 555 2.32 -23.74 -20.53
CA PHE A 555 2.40 -25.20 -20.69
C PHE A 555 3.83 -25.65 -20.45
N VAL A 556 4.04 -26.38 -19.35
CA VAL A 556 5.36 -26.69 -18.80
C VAL A 556 5.54 -28.19 -18.65
N SER A 557 6.74 -28.69 -18.95
CA SER A 557 7.22 -30.00 -18.49
C SER A 557 8.56 -29.86 -17.80
N CYS A 558 8.77 -30.60 -16.71
CA CYS A 558 10.04 -30.64 -15.99
C CYS A 558 10.37 -32.05 -15.54
N ASP A 559 11.57 -32.26 -15.00
CA ASP A 559 12.07 -33.53 -14.48
C ASP A 559 11.96 -33.66 -12.96
N CYS A 560 11.31 -32.69 -12.30
CA CYS A 560 11.13 -32.65 -10.84
C CYS A 560 9.63 -32.69 -10.45
N PRO A 561 9.32 -33.10 -9.20
CA PRO A 561 7.93 -33.20 -8.73
C PRO A 561 7.30 -31.84 -8.38
N ASP A 562 8.10 -30.85 -8.03
CA ASP A 562 7.64 -29.49 -7.68
C ASP A 562 8.73 -28.48 -8.03
N THR A 563 8.33 -27.26 -8.38
CA THR A 563 9.17 -26.07 -8.57
C THR A 563 8.28 -24.85 -8.55
N ASP A 564 8.88 -23.67 -8.46
CA ASP A 564 8.12 -22.41 -8.50
C ASP A 564 8.29 -21.71 -9.84
N PHE A 565 7.32 -20.86 -10.18
CA PHE A 565 7.38 -20.03 -11.37
C PHE A 565 7.15 -18.58 -11.00
N VAL A 566 8.07 -17.72 -11.43
CA VAL A 566 8.01 -16.26 -11.29
C VAL A 566 7.89 -15.65 -12.68
N PHE A 567 6.75 -15.04 -12.94
CA PHE A 567 6.43 -14.41 -14.21
C PHE A 567 6.39 -12.90 -14.04
N ARG A 568 7.03 -12.14 -14.95
CA ARG A 568 7.05 -10.67 -14.89
C ARG A 568 6.68 -10.05 -16.22
N ILE A 569 6.13 -8.84 -16.13
CA ILE A 569 5.93 -7.91 -17.25
C ILE A 569 6.92 -6.79 -17.08
N THR A 570 7.72 -6.54 -18.13
CA THR A 570 8.70 -5.46 -18.15
C THR A 570 8.49 -4.56 -19.36
N ASP A 571 8.79 -3.28 -19.20
CA ASP A 571 8.89 -2.30 -20.29
C ASP A 571 10.36 -2.17 -20.66
N VAL A 572 10.69 -2.52 -21.90
CA VAL A 572 12.05 -2.39 -22.42
C VAL A 572 12.12 -1.13 -23.27
N ASP A 573 12.86 -0.13 -22.81
CA ASP A 573 13.01 1.14 -23.51
C ASP A 573 13.90 1.04 -24.76
N GLU A 574 14.02 2.13 -25.50
CA GLU A 574 14.82 2.23 -26.72
C GLU A 574 16.32 2.00 -26.50
N ASN A 575 16.82 2.15 -25.27
CA ASN A 575 18.20 1.88 -24.86
C ASN A 575 18.41 0.43 -24.39
N GLY A 576 17.35 -0.37 -24.33
CA GLY A 576 17.37 -1.76 -23.88
C GLY A 576 17.26 -1.93 -22.36
N ARG A 577 16.97 -0.89 -21.62
CA ARG A 577 16.70 -0.94 -20.18
C ARG A 577 15.35 -1.62 -19.94
N SER A 578 15.33 -2.67 -19.11
CA SER A 578 14.14 -3.48 -18.81
C SER A 578 13.61 -3.17 -17.42
N VAL A 579 12.52 -2.40 -17.33
CA VAL A 579 11.91 -2.01 -16.06
C VAL A 579 10.73 -2.92 -15.73
N LYS A 580 10.76 -3.55 -14.55
CA LYS A 580 9.66 -4.38 -14.04
C LYS A 580 8.42 -3.51 -13.76
N LEU A 581 7.26 -3.94 -14.25
CA LEU A 581 5.96 -3.29 -14.02
C LEU A 581 5.04 -4.11 -13.12
N ALA A 582 4.96 -5.42 -13.35
CA ALA A 582 4.11 -6.32 -12.60
C ALA A 582 4.76 -7.71 -12.51
N ASP A 583 4.40 -8.47 -11.50
CA ASP A 583 4.82 -9.86 -11.35
C ASP A 583 3.71 -10.76 -10.80
N GLY A 584 3.87 -12.05 -11.03
CA GLY A 584 3.05 -13.11 -10.48
C GLY A 584 3.91 -14.32 -10.13
N VAL A 585 3.50 -15.05 -9.10
CA VAL A 585 4.19 -16.24 -8.61
C VAL A 585 3.20 -17.37 -8.43
N LEU A 586 3.62 -18.60 -8.74
CA LEU A 586 2.86 -19.81 -8.46
C LEU A 586 3.78 -21.01 -8.22
N GLY A 587 3.58 -21.66 -7.10
CA GLY A 587 4.15 -23.01 -6.88
C GLY A 587 3.44 -24.04 -7.75
N ALA A 588 4.19 -24.83 -8.52
CA ALA A 588 3.61 -25.75 -9.50
C ALA A 588 2.61 -26.76 -8.90
N LYS A 589 2.83 -27.17 -7.67
CA LYS A 589 1.92 -28.07 -6.94
C LYS A 589 0.54 -27.46 -6.67
N TYR A 590 0.40 -26.14 -6.80
CA TYR A 590 -0.87 -25.39 -6.58
C TYR A 590 -1.53 -24.91 -7.89
N ARG A 591 -1.11 -25.41 -9.05
CA ARG A 591 -1.65 -25.02 -10.36
C ARG A 591 -3.17 -25.20 -10.52
N ASN A 592 -3.76 -26.14 -9.77
CA ASN A 592 -5.20 -26.42 -9.79
C ASN A 592 -5.96 -25.82 -8.57
N GLY A 593 -5.30 -24.98 -7.78
CA GLY A 593 -5.81 -24.38 -6.54
C GLY A 593 -4.99 -24.74 -5.32
N PHE A 594 -5.26 -24.06 -4.19
CA PHE A 594 -4.45 -24.20 -2.97
C PHE A 594 -4.92 -25.27 -2.01
N GLU A 595 -6.10 -25.88 -2.24
CA GLU A 595 -6.71 -26.82 -1.28
C GLU A 595 -5.94 -28.12 -1.11
N THR A 596 -5.34 -28.61 -2.21
CA THR A 596 -4.59 -29.86 -2.23
C THR A 596 -3.39 -29.72 -3.14
N PRO A 597 -2.15 -29.93 -2.65
CA PRO A 597 -0.98 -29.93 -3.48
C PRO A 597 -0.97 -31.12 -4.45
N GLU A 598 -0.72 -30.84 -5.73
CA GLU A 598 -0.63 -31.85 -6.79
C GLU A 598 0.74 -31.85 -7.43
N TYR A 599 1.56 -32.85 -7.14
CA TYR A 599 2.92 -32.95 -7.66
C TYR A 599 2.93 -33.31 -9.15
N MET A 600 3.96 -32.82 -9.87
CA MET A 600 4.19 -33.10 -11.27
C MET A 600 4.85 -34.47 -11.47
N GLU A 601 4.53 -35.12 -12.57
CA GLU A 601 5.23 -36.31 -13.08
C GLU A 601 6.32 -35.89 -14.06
N PRO A 602 7.56 -36.41 -13.93
CA PRO A 602 8.65 -36.04 -14.83
C PRO A 602 8.28 -36.19 -16.31
N GLY A 603 8.50 -35.12 -17.08
CA GLY A 603 8.28 -35.08 -18.53
C GLY A 603 6.83 -34.90 -18.99
N ARG A 604 5.83 -35.01 -18.11
CA ARG A 604 4.44 -34.71 -18.45
C ARG A 604 4.23 -33.20 -18.57
N VAL A 605 3.36 -32.80 -19.50
CA VAL A 605 3.02 -31.39 -19.72
C VAL A 605 1.85 -30.99 -18.79
N TYR A 606 2.00 -29.87 -18.12
CA TYR A 606 1.00 -29.26 -17.25
C TYR A 606 0.77 -27.80 -17.62
N GLU A 607 -0.44 -27.31 -17.44
CA GLU A 607 -0.74 -25.89 -17.47
C GLU A 607 -0.45 -25.27 -16.11
N ILE A 608 0.29 -24.16 -16.11
CA ILE A 608 0.61 -23.35 -14.92
C ILE A 608 -0.01 -21.97 -15.13
N PRO A 609 -1.16 -21.66 -14.52
CA PRO A 609 -1.84 -20.38 -14.65
C PRO A 609 -1.27 -19.38 -13.62
N ILE A 610 -0.58 -18.34 -14.08
CA ILE A 610 0.01 -17.33 -13.19
C ILE A 610 -0.69 -16.00 -13.40
N ARG A 611 -1.35 -15.50 -12.34
CA ARG A 611 -1.93 -14.17 -12.30
C ARG A 611 -0.89 -13.18 -11.79
N THR A 612 -0.69 -12.06 -12.50
CA THR A 612 0.20 -10.98 -12.07
C THR A 612 -0.53 -10.00 -11.14
N THR A 613 0.23 -9.12 -10.48
CA THR A 613 -0.33 -7.88 -9.94
C THR A 613 -0.90 -7.01 -11.07
N LYS A 614 -1.81 -6.10 -10.72
CA LYS A 614 -2.44 -5.17 -11.66
C LYS A 614 -1.51 -4.02 -12.01
N ILE A 615 -1.67 -3.48 -13.22
CA ILE A 615 -0.95 -2.32 -13.74
C ILE A 615 -1.85 -1.49 -14.67
N SER A 616 -1.55 -0.24 -14.87
CA SER A 616 -1.92 0.52 -16.06
C SER A 616 -0.69 1.21 -16.61
N ASN A 617 -0.25 0.77 -17.78
CA ASN A 617 0.96 1.27 -18.44
C ASN A 617 0.76 1.38 -19.95
N THR A 618 1.25 2.47 -20.52
CA THR A 618 1.39 2.65 -21.97
C THR A 618 2.85 2.43 -22.35
N PHE A 619 3.10 1.35 -23.06
CA PHE A 619 4.37 1.11 -23.74
C PHE A 619 4.48 2.07 -24.91
N LEU A 620 5.52 2.89 -24.92
CA LEU A 620 5.68 3.95 -25.91
C LEU A 620 6.21 3.41 -27.26
N PRO A 621 6.02 4.12 -28.39
CA PRO A 621 6.73 3.82 -29.62
C PRO A 621 8.24 3.81 -29.39
N GLY A 622 8.94 2.82 -29.97
CA GLY A 622 10.35 2.58 -29.69
C GLY A 622 10.64 1.57 -28.57
N HIS A 623 9.69 1.39 -27.64
CA HIS A 623 9.78 0.40 -26.58
C HIS A 623 9.38 -1.00 -27.04
N ARG A 624 9.55 -1.98 -26.15
CA ARG A 624 9.10 -3.37 -26.32
C ARG A 624 8.39 -3.86 -25.07
N LEU A 625 7.29 -4.58 -25.26
CA LEU A 625 6.69 -5.40 -24.22
C LEU A 625 7.53 -6.67 -24.07
N ARG A 626 7.96 -6.97 -22.84
CA ARG A 626 8.64 -8.21 -22.53
C ARG A 626 7.95 -8.95 -21.41
N PHE A 627 7.83 -10.26 -21.57
CA PHE A 627 7.50 -11.19 -20.49
C PHE A 627 8.76 -11.97 -20.12
N THR A 628 9.00 -12.15 -18.83
CA THR A 628 10.11 -12.96 -18.33
C THR A 628 9.61 -14.10 -17.48
N LEU A 629 10.30 -15.21 -17.49
CA LEU A 629 9.99 -16.38 -16.68
C LEU A 629 11.26 -16.95 -16.07
N THR A 630 11.23 -17.20 -14.77
CA THR A 630 12.26 -17.92 -14.00
C THR A 630 11.61 -18.78 -12.92
N SER A 631 12.38 -19.58 -12.20
CA SER A 631 11.89 -20.43 -11.10
C SER A 631 12.28 -19.95 -9.71
N SER A 632 12.86 -18.76 -9.60
CA SER A 632 13.29 -18.23 -8.30
C SER A 632 13.28 -16.70 -8.26
N ALA A 633 13.22 -16.17 -7.06
CA ALA A 633 13.30 -14.75 -6.75
C ALA A 633 13.68 -14.61 -5.26
N LYS A 634 14.93 -14.90 -4.89
CA LYS A 634 15.42 -15.19 -3.54
C LYS A 634 14.95 -14.19 -2.47
N ASN A 635 14.96 -12.89 -2.74
CA ASN A 635 14.55 -11.86 -1.77
C ASN A 635 13.02 -11.66 -1.73
N PHE A 636 12.28 -12.29 -2.62
CA PHE A 636 10.83 -12.22 -2.69
C PHE A 636 10.17 -13.50 -2.17
N ILE A 637 10.59 -14.66 -2.68
CA ILE A 637 10.14 -15.98 -2.24
C ILE A 637 11.35 -16.85 -1.87
N PHE A 638 11.19 -17.75 -0.89
CA PHE A 638 12.24 -18.74 -0.62
C PHE A 638 12.43 -19.67 -1.83
N PRO A 639 13.69 -19.92 -2.24
CA PRO A 639 13.99 -20.83 -3.33
C PRO A 639 13.42 -22.23 -3.08
N ASN A 640 12.63 -22.76 -4.03
CA ASN A 640 12.12 -24.11 -3.99
C ASN A 640 13.27 -25.13 -4.19
N SER A 641 13.30 -26.18 -3.39
CA SER A 641 14.32 -27.24 -3.51
C SER A 641 14.14 -28.16 -4.73
N ASN A 642 13.03 -28.01 -5.47
CA ASN A 642 12.56 -28.91 -6.54
C ASN A 642 12.23 -30.33 -6.08
N THR A 643 12.03 -30.52 -4.77
CA THR A 643 11.56 -31.76 -4.14
C THR A 643 10.12 -31.58 -3.63
N LYS A 644 9.50 -32.67 -3.16
CA LYS A 644 8.15 -32.59 -2.55
C LYS A 644 8.11 -31.76 -1.27
N ASP A 645 9.24 -31.59 -0.59
CA ASP A 645 9.33 -30.82 0.65
C ASP A 645 9.43 -29.29 0.37
N GLY A 646 9.53 -28.88 -0.89
CA GLY A 646 9.47 -27.47 -1.32
C GLY A 646 10.60 -26.62 -0.75
N PHE A 647 10.26 -25.42 -0.27
CA PHE A 647 11.23 -24.40 0.15
C PHE A 647 11.95 -24.72 1.49
N ASN A 648 11.44 -25.67 2.31
CA ASN A 648 12.02 -25.99 3.62
C ASN A 648 12.98 -27.20 3.61
N SER A 649 13.19 -27.83 2.44
CA SER A 649 14.05 -29.02 2.32
C SER A 649 15.54 -28.66 2.43
N GLU A 650 16.29 -29.46 3.18
CA GLU A 650 17.76 -29.46 3.13
C GLU A 650 18.31 -30.16 1.88
N VAL A 651 17.52 -31.08 1.30
CA VAL A 651 17.87 -31.77 0.05
C VAL A 651 17.40 -30.93 -1.12
N ARG A 652 18.34 -30.57 -1.99
CA ARG A 652 18.08 -29.74 -3.18
C ARG A 652 18.46 -30.48 -4.43
N GLN A 653 17.73 -30.27 -5.52
CA GLN A 653 18.05 -30.83 -6.84
C GLN A 653 17.79 -29.77 -7.92
N LYS A 654 18.57 -29.84 -9.00
CA LYS A 654 18.32 -28.99 -10.18
C LYS A 654 17.06 -29.44 -10.89
N ALA A 655 16.36 -28.49 -11.51
CA ALA A 655 15.20 -28.76 -12.34
C ALA A 655 15.47 -28.33 -13.77
N ASN A 656 15.25 -29.24 -14.74
CA ASN A 656 15.27 -28.93 -16.16
C ASN A 656 13.84 -28.66 -16.63
N ILE A 657 13.56 -27.42 -17.00
CA ILE A 657 12.24 -26.92 -17.31
C ILE A 657 12.12 -26.62 -18.79
N LYS A 658 11.03 -27.05 -19.41
CA LYS A 658 10.69 -26.73 -20.80
C LYS A 658 9.34 -26.03 -20.84
N ILE A 659 9.27 -24.87 -21.49
CA ILE A 659 8.06 -24.14 -21.83
C ILE A 659 7.68 -24.49 -23.27
N HIS A 660 6.45 -24.94 -23.47
CA HIS A 660 5.93 -25.30 -24.78
C HIS A 660 5.38 -24.05 -25.49
N GLN A 661 5.91 -23.77 -26.69
CA GLN A 661 5.61 -22.54 -27.45
C GLN A 661 4.85 -22.82 -28.75
N ASP A 662 4.61 -24.09 -29.10
CA ASP A 662 4.01 -24.52 -30.36
C ASP A 662 3.14 -25.77 -30.20
N GLY A 663 2.49 -26.17 -31.28
CA GLY A 663 1.63 -27.36 -31.31
C GLY A 663 0.39 -27.25 -30.44
N GLU A 664 0.05 -28.35 -29.79
CA GLU A 664 -1.15 -28.46 -28.90
C GLU A 664 -0.98 -27.65 -27.61
N TYR A 665 0.25 -27.58 -27.09
CA TYR A 665 0.60 -26.92 -25.82
C TYR A 665 1.28 -25.58 -26.07
N ARG A 666 0.50 -24.60 -26.53
CA ARG A 666 1.06 -23.29 -26.89
C ARG A 666 0.83 -22.26 -25.77
N SER A 667 1.89 -21.97 -25.01
CA SER A 667 1.86 -20.98 -23.91
C SER A 667 1.49 -19.58 -24.42
N TYR A 668 0.68 -18.86 -23.62
CA TYR A 668 0.20 -17.53 -23.96
C TYR A 668 -0.07 -16.70 -22.69
N VAL A 669 -0.21 -15.39 -22.88
CA VAL A 669 -0.59 -14.43 -21.83
C VAL A 669 -1.88 -13.74 -22.27
N GLU A 670 -2.85 -13.66 -21.38
CA GLU A 670 -4.03 -12.82 -21.53
C GLU A 670 -3.77 -11.47 -20.84
N ILE A 671 -3.96 -10.41 -21.58
CA ILE A 671 -3.87 -9.03 -21.12
C ILE A 671 -5.15 -8.28 -21.47
N VAL A 672 -5.43 -7.19 -20.78
CA VAL A 672 -6.47 -6.24 -21.16
C VAL A 672 -5.81 -5.05 -21.85
N GLU A 673 -6.03 -4.92 -23.17
CA GLU A 673 -5.57 -3.80 -23.98
C GLU A 673 -6.63 -2.70 -23.94
N GLU A 674 -6.24 -1.52 -23.45
CA GLU A 674 -7.09 -0.34 -23.42
C GLU A 674 -6.96 0.43 -24.73
N LYS A 675 -8.08 0.76 -25.37
CA LYS A 675 -8.14 1.50 -26.64
C LYS A 675 -8.26 3.01 -26.45
#